data_0678f72292c7b61dd1ded11b96102423
#
_entry.id   0678f72292c7b61dd1ded11b96102423
#
_cell.length_a   1.000
_cell.length_b   1.000
_cell.length_c   1.000
_cell.angle_alpha   90.00
_cell.angle_beta   90.00
_cell.angle_gamma   90.00
#
_symmetry.space_group_name_H-M   'P 1'
#
loop_
_entity.id
_entity.type
_entity.pdbx_description
1 polymer ?
#
loop_
_entity_poly.entity_id
_entity_poly.type
_entity_poly.pdbx_seq_one_letter_code
_entity_poly.pdbx_strand_id
1 'polypeptide(L)'
;MFSKIFSKKSAWVLVLLCVQVNAQSMIDFPIVSGTKQTSLHIDKNDAEVVQITAQMLIDDIHKVTDKKIRLGGTSKFRIIAGTLGKSKAIDNLVKQKKIDVSAIKGKWETYHIQVLENPSKDIEKALVIVGSDRRATAYGLLEISRKIGVSPWEWWADSAPVKKENVVLSIENKTYGSPSVKYRGLFLNDEDWGLQRWAALNFEPETGDIGPKTYAKVFELLLRLRANTIWPAMHKCTKAFYHYPKNKEVADAYAIVVGSSHAEPMLCNINAEWDHESMGEYRYDTNATSIKDLFRKRAKETQNYEGIYTVGMRGEHDSPMIVGEDNTGAQVDLLEQVITDQREILNRYSKKGVSKPQAFVPYKEVLHYYQSGLELPEDITLVWTDDNYGYIRQLSNPQEQTRSGGAGVYYHTSYWGRPHDYLWLNSTNPVLMWEEMSKAYGFKSRDLWILNCGDIKPHEYNIELFLDMAWNMGDFEKNNAVEVHHQQWATREFGKENAAAITKIMNDYYKLAFQRRPEFMGWSQVEPVTKAGKTELTQFHYGDEVMGRIKAYEALLVKVKGLQPRISKAQQDAFYELVYYPVAGASLLNQKWLYAYKNQFVADQGSKSTSYFANKSKEAFQTIQVETEYYNTKLKGGKWNHIMTMAPRHLPVFSQPSVSAVPESETASLGLALESYQMEVNNEVINSYADVLPVFNAYTKNTYYIDVFLKGKGTISWEAKPMADWIRISKTSGNLHEDHPENRLWVTIDWDRVPKGENKKEAPLGHDYQLIPPSYKVNSAIGFEANGEKTTIGVSVFNPKFKALENYKGFVEDKGFVSMNAENFTRRKKGSEAVWETLEGIGYSNKICLALPRTAASRENLSDIIANSPSLEYDFYTFNFGEVDVNVQAIPTHAFYGGSGVRCAIAIDDAEPVLVDFQTLGRSDEWKQNVLKNASVKSTKQIVDKAGKHTLKIWMVDPGVMLDQVLIDLGGWKDSYAFPPETKM
;
A
#
# COMPACT_ATOMS: atom_id res chain seq x y z
N MET A 1 -77.07 -28.89 5.07
CA MET A 1 -77.23 -30.00 6.06
C MET A 1 -75.84 -30.28 6.66
N PHE A 2 -75.76 -30.02 7.97
CA PHE A 2 -74.82 -30.57 8.98
C PHE A 2 -73.39 -30.94 8.59
N SER A 3 -72.38 -30.18 9.06
CA SER A 3 -71.71 -30.14 10.35
C SER A 3 -70.80 -31.34 10.63
N LYS A 4 -69.55 -31.11 10.84
CA LYS A 4 -68.82 -31.30 12.11
C LYS A 4 -67.35 -30.90 12.05
N ILE A 5 -67.07 -30.00 12.94
CA ILE A 5 -65.88 -29.57 13.59
C ILE A 5 -65.06 -30.77 14.12
N PHE A 6 -63.71 -30.75 13.84
CA PHE A 6 -62.74 -31.30 14.79
C PHE A 6 -61.51 -30.41 14.87
N SER A 7 -61.37 -29.79 16.02
CA SER A 7 -60.19 -29.02 16.46
C SER A 7 -59.02 -29.96 16.74
N LYS A 8 -57.83 -29.66 16.20
CA LYS A 8 -56.59 -30.17 16.76
C LYS A 8 -55.74 -28.97 17.17
N LYS A 9 -55.64 -28.75 18.46
CA LYS A 9 -54.64 -27.90 19.11
C LYS A 9 -53.28 -28.54 18.89
N SER A 10 -52.48 -27.94 18.06
CA SER A 10 -51.02 -28.21 18.01
C SER A 10 -50.33 -27.28 18.97
N ALA A 11 -49.86 -27.81 20.06
CA ALA A 11 -48.98 -27.11 21.01
C ALA A 11 -47.63 -26.93 20.36
N TRP A 12 -47.26 -25.69 20.03
CA TRP A 12 -45.90 -25.31 19.71
C TRP A 12 -45.11 -25.23 21.02
N VAL A 13 -44.25 -26.22 21.25
CA VAL A 13 -43.22 -26.14 22.30
C VAL A 13 -42.10 -25.23 21.74
N LEU A 14 -42.08 -24.01 22.21
CA LEU A 14 -41.00 -23.07 22.02
C LEU A 14 -39.81 -23.57 22.87
N VAL A 15 -38.87 -24.30 22.26
CA VAL A 15 -37.59 -24.55 22.89
C VAL A 15 -36.79 -23.28 22.81
N LEU A 16 -36.84 -22.47 23.87
CA LEU A 16 -35.87 -21.40 24.11
C LEU A 16 -34.50 -22.06 24.35
N LEU A 17 -33.69 -22.16 23.32
CA LEU A 17 -32.27 -22.33 23.47
C LEU A 17 -31.73 -21.02 24.08
N CYS A 18 -31.65 -20.96 25.40
CA CYS A 18 -30.81 -20.00 26.09
C CYS A 18 -29.37 -20.29 25.71
N VAL A 19 -28.88 -19.61 24.68
CA VAL A 19 -27.44 -19.42 24.51
C VAL A 19 -27.02 -18.57 25.70
N GLN A 20 -26.57 -19.20 26.79
CA GLN A 20 -25.82 -18.52 27.82
C GLN A 20 -24.53 -18.01 27.16
N VAL A 21 -24.54 -16.78 26.70
CA VAL A 21 -23.35 -15.98 26.53
C VAL A 21 -22.80 -15.84 27.96
N ASN A 22 -21.91 -16.73 28.34
CA ASN A 22 -21.08 -16.54 29.52
C ASN A 22 -20.29 -15.23 29.26
N ALA A 23 -20.80 -14.12 29.77
CA ALA A 23 -19.98 -12.93 29.93
C ALA A 23 -18.84 -13.33 30.89
N GLN A 24 -17.69 -13.66 30.35
CA GLN A 24 -16.49 -13.94 31.13
C GLN A 24 -16.23 -12.69 31.97
N SER A 25 -16.24 -12.85 33.29
CA SER A 25 -16.04 -11.75 34.22
C SER A 25 -14.61 -11.23 34.09
N MET A 26 -14.48 -9.94 33.84
CA MET A 26 -13.21 -9.24 33.90
C MET A 26 -12.72 -9.19 35.34
N ILE A 27 -11.47 -9.58 35.59
CA ILE A 27 -10.89 -9.63 36.94
C ILE A 27 -9.75 -8.61 37.02
N ASP A 28 -9.85 -7.69 37.97
CA ASP A 28 -8.84 -6.66 38.15
C ASP A 28 -7.58 -7.25 38.82
N PHE A 29 -6.43 -6.99 38.18
CA PHE A 29 -5.11 -7.36 38.68
C PHE A 29 -4.21 -6.11 38.79
N PRO A 30 -3.72 -5.75 40.01
CA PRO A 30 -2.83 -4.61 40.18
C PRO A 30 -1.41 -4.97 39.79
N ILE A 31 -0.86 -4.27 38.79
CA ILE A 31 0.58 -4.28 38.47
C ILE A 31 1.31 -3.37 39.43
N VAL A 32 0.84 -2.11 39.58
CA VAL A 32 1.30 -1.12 40.55
C VAL A 32 0.08 -0.34 41.00
N SER A 33 -0.22 -0.30 42.31
CA SER A 33 -1.37 0.43 42.84
C SER A 33 -1.13 0.84 44.31
N GLY A 34 -0.82 2.11 44.52
CA GLY A 34 -0.40 2.62 45.83
C GLY A 34 0.83 1.89 46.36
N THR A 35 0.70 1.24 47.53
CA THR A 35 1.76 0.43 48.12
C THR A 35 1.82 -1.01 47.58
N LYS A 36 0.78 -1.41 46.80
CA LYS A 36 0.74 -2.75 46.18
C LYS A 36 1.61 -2.77 44.95
N GLN A 37 2.63 -3.62 44.98
CA GLN A 37 3.53 -3.83 43.83
C GLN A 37 3.60 -5.33 43.56
N THR A 38 3.44 -5.70 42.30
CA THR A 38 3.53 -7.10 41.89
C THR A 38 5.00 -7.57 41.79
N SER A 39 5.21 -8.88 41.80
CA SER A 39 6.48 -9.51 41.43
C SER A 39 6.28 -10.46 40.26
N LEU A 40 7.31 -10.64 39.44
CA LEU A 40 7.31 -11.54 38.29
C LEU A 40 8.06 -12.84 38.64
N HIS A 41 7.43 -13.97 38.37
CA HIS A 41 8.00 -15.30 38.62
C HIS A 41 8.14 -16.08 37.33
N ILE A 42 9.37 -16.39 36.95
CA ILE A 42 9.76 -17.23 35.83
C ILE A 42 10.65 -18.37 36.36
N ASP A 43 10.45 -19.56 35.83
CA ASP A 43 11.38 -20.66 36.14
C ASP A 43 12.73 -20.40 35.43
N LYS A 44 13.82 -20.47 36.19
CA LYS A 44 15.18 -20.23 35.65
C LYS A 44 15.61 -21.27 34.61
N ASN A 45 14.94 -22.41 34.53
CA ASN A 45 15.19 -23.45 33.52
C ASN A 45 14.27 -23.31 32.28
N ASP A 46 13.40 -22.30 32.23
CA ASP A 46 12.63 -21.99 31.01
C ASP A 46 13.55 -21.40 29.95
N ALA A 47 13.07 -21.36 28.69
CA ALA A 47 13.87 -20.92 27.55
C ALA A 47 14.39 -19.49 27.71
N GLU A 48 15.53 -19.18 27.12
CA GLU A 48 16.19 -17.88 27.21
C GLU A 48 15.28 -16.73 26.76
N VAL A 49 14.51 -16.92 25.69
CA VAL A 49 13.53 -15.92 25.22
C VAL A 49 12.50 -15.54 26.30
N VAL A 50 12.14 -16.48 27.18
CA VAL A 50 11.22 -16.21 28.30
C VAL A 50 11.89 -15.32 29.34
N GLN A 51 13.18 -15.53 29.62
CA GLN A 51 13.96 -14.68 30.51
C GLN A 51 14.13 -13.27 29.94
N ILE A 52 14.45 -13.18 28.63
CA ILE A 52 14.60 -11.91 27.91
C ILE A 52 13.28 -11.11 27.96
N THR A 53 12.16 -11.73 27.60
CA THR A 53 10.86 -11.04 27.58
C THR A 53 10.32 -10.73 28.97
N ALA A 54 10.70 -11.49 29.98
CA ALA A 54 10.44 -11.15 31.37
C ALA A 54 11.17 -9.86 31.78
N GLN A 55 12.43 -9.71 31.39
CA GLN A 55 13.18 -8.46 31.62
C GLN A 55 12.56 -7.29 30.83
N MET A 56 12.17 -7.51 29.56
CA MET A 56 11.47 -6.49 28.76
C MET A 56 10.19 -6.01 29.46
N LEU A 57 9.37 -6.92 30.01
CA LEU A 57 8.16 -6.55 30.75
C LEU A 57 8.48 -5.73 32.02
N ILE A 58 9.54 -6.08 32.77
CA ILE A 58 9.99 -5.31 33.93
C ILE A 58 10.37 -3.87 33.52
N ASP A 59 11.14 -3.76 32.45
CA ASP A 59 11.58 -2.46 31.91
C ASP A 59 10.38 -1.64 31.37
N ASP A 60 9.44 -2.28 30.73
CA ASP A 60 8.21 -1.66 30.23
C ASP A 60 7.32 -1.13 31.37
N ILE A 61 7.16 -1.91 32.45
CA ILE A 61 6.44 -1.46 33.64
C ILE A 61 7.16 -0.25 34.25
N HIS A 62 8.50 -0.27 34.29
CA HIS A 62 9.27 0.86 34.75
C HIS A 62 9.08 2.10 33.85
N LYS A 63 9.09 1.93 32.54
CA LYS A 63 8.83 3.03 31.58
C LYS A 63 7.46 3.67 31.82
N VAL A 64 6.44 2.88 32.15
CA VAL A 64 5.06 3.38 32.37
C VAL A 64 4.87 3.98 33.77
N THR A 65 5.53 3.42 34.83
CA THR A 65 5.16 3.72 36.24
C THR A 65 6.29 4.35 37.05
N ASP A 66 7.51 4.45 36.51
CA ASP A 66 8.75 4.79 37.22
C ASP A 66 9.09 3.83 38.36
N LYS A 67 8.41 2.69 38.47
CA LYS A 67 8.64 1.67 39.50
C LYS A 67 9.10 0.36 38.88
N LYS A 68 10.19 -0.21 39.45
CA LYS A 68 10.70 -1.52 39.03
C LYS A 68 10.07 -2.62 39.85
N ILE A 69 9.37 -3.55 39.21
CA ILE A 69 8.96 -4.80 39.84
C ILE A 69 10.16 -5.76 39.93
N ARG A 70 10.12 -6.70 40.88
CA ARG A 70 11.22 -7.65 41.09
C ARG A 70 10.98 -8.95 40.30
N LEU A 71 12.04 -9.48 39.74
CA LEU A 71 12.06 -10.86 39.28
C LEU A 71 12.29 -11.74 40.55
N GLY A 72 11.37 -12.68 40.81
CA GLY A 72 11.24 -13.36 42.09
C GLY A 72 10.64 -12.44 43.16
N GLY A 73 10.55 -12.91 44.39
CA GLY A 73 10.07 -12.15 45.54
C GLY A 73 8.77 -12.67 46.14
N THR A 74 8.39 -12.10 47.29
CA THR A 74 7.29 -12.58 48.15
C THR A 74 6.05 -11.70 48.13
N SER A 75 5.82 -10.92 47.01
CA SER A 75 4.64 -10.12 46.90
C SER A 75 3.36 -10.96 46.96
N LYS A 76 2.29 -10.41 47.56
CA LYS A 76 0.95 -11.01 47.53
C LYS A 76 0.30 -10.99 46.12
N PHE A 77 0.79 -10.13 45.22
CA PHE A 77 0.39 -10.04 43.83
C PHE A 77 1.53 -10.55 42.96
N ARG A 78 1.30 -11.59 42.18
CA ARG A 78 2.35 -12.20 41.35
C ARG A 78 1.92 -12.40 39.90
N ILE A 79 2.79 -12.05 38.96
CA ILE A 79 2.72 -12.58 37.60
C ILE A 79 3.52 -13.89 37.60
N ILE A 80 2.90 -14.98 37.22
CA ILE A 80 3.53 -16.29 37.09
C ILE A 80 3.46 -16.68 35.63
N ALA A 81 4.59 -16.68 34.94
CA ALA A 81 4.64 -17.04 33.53
C ALA A 81 5.57 -18.23 33.30
N GLY A 82 5.27 -19.05 32.31
CA GLY A 82 6.13 -20.17 31.95
C GLY A 82 5.60 -21.05 30.85
N THR A 83 6.51 -21.81 30.28
CA THR A 83 6.25 -22.75 29.19
C THR A 83 5.77 -24.09 29.75
N LEU A 84 4.72 -24.64 29.19
CA LEU A 84 4.15 -25.93 29.60
C LEU A 84 5.20 -27.03 29.48
N GLY A 85 5.39 -27.80 30.59
CA GLY A 85 6.40 -28.85 30.67
C GLY A 85 7.85 -28.36 30.86
N LYS A 86 8.06 -27.02 31.01
CA LYS A 86 9.37 -26.43 31.33
C LYS A 86 9.35 -25.63 32.63
N SER A 87 8.21 -25.05 33.00
CA SER A 87 8.05 -24.31 34.24
C SER A 87 7.40 -25.16 35.33
N LYS A 88 8.14 -25.44 36.41
CA LYS A 88 7.62 -26.19 37.57
C LYS A 88 6.43 -25.49 38.22
N ALA A 89 6.44 -24.15 38.26
CA ALA A 89 5.35 -23.36 38.81
C ALA A 89 4.05 -23.59 38.03
N ILE A 90 4.13 -23.55 36.71
CA ILE A 90 2.99 -23.81 35.81
C ILE A 90 2.53 -25.26 35.92
N ASP A 91 3.44 -26.22 35.83
CA ASP A 91 3.11 -27.64 35.90
C ASP A 91 2.42 -28.03 37.22
N ASN A 92 2.81 -27.38 38.33
CA ASN A 92 2.14 -27.54 39.61
C ASN A 92 0.70 -26.97 39.60
N LEU A 93 0.47 -25.80 39.01
CA LEU A 93 -0.89 -25.25 38.89
C LEU A 93 -1.78 -26.14 38.03
N VAL A 94 -1.26 -26.71 36.95
CA VAL A 94 -1.95 -27.70 36.10
C VAL A 94 -2.27 -28.97 36.90
N LYS A 95 -1.30 -29.53 37.59
CA LYS A 95 -1.47 -30.73 38.41
C LYS A 95 -2.51 -30.53 39.50
N GLN A 96 -2.55 -29.35 40.10
CA GLN A 96 -3.56 -28.95 41.10
C GLN A 96 -4.92 -28.60 40.50
N LYS A 97 -5.11 -28.70 39.18
CA LYS A 97 -6.32 -28.34 38.45
C LYS A 97 -6.76 -26.88 38.66
N LYS A 98 -5.81 -25.97 38.92
CA LYS A 98 -6.08 -24.52 39.07
C LYS A 98 -6.12 -23.79 37.73
N ILE A 99 -5.47 -24.36 36.71
CA ILE A 99 -5.53 -23.87 35.32
C ILE A 99 -5.81 -25.05 34.40
N ASP A 100 -6.63 -24.77 33.36
CA ASP A 100 -6.85 -25.71 32.26
C ASP A 100 -6.00 -25.33 31.08
N VAL A 101 -5.21 -26.25 30.57
CA VAL A 101 -4.28 -26.10 29.47
C VAL A 101 -4.70 -26.90 28.23
N SER A 102 -5.88 -27.51 28.24
CA SER A 102 -6.39 -28.33 27.13
C SER A 102 -6.43 -27.57 25.79
N ALA A 103 -6.78 -26.29 25.86
CA ALA A 103 -6.88 -25.41 24.68
C ALA A 103 -5.51 -25.05 24.05
N ILE A 104 -4.39 -25.22 24.82
CA ILE A 104 -3.07 -24.82 24.33
C ILE A 104 -2.13 -26.00 24.11
N LYS A 105 -2.36 -27.14 24.79
CA LYS A 105 -1.46 -28.30 24.74
C LYS A 105 -1.30 -28.83 23.30
N GLY A 106 -0.06 -28.89 22.83
CA GLY A 106 0.28 -29.35 21.48
C GLY A 106 -0.09 -28.38 20.36
N LYS A 107 -0.52 -27.16 20.69
CA LYS A 107 -0.77 -26.09 19.72
C LYS A 107 0.51 -25.30 19.46
N TRP A 108 0.62 -24.74 18.25
CA TRP A 108 1.71 -23.88 17.84
C TRP A 108 1.48 -22.45 18.36
N GLU A 109 2.46 -21.90 19.09
CA GLU A 109 2.49 -20.51 19.57
C GLU A 109 1.18 -20.03 20.20
N THR A 110 0.57 -20.86 21.06
CA THR A 110 -0.71 -20.55 21.71
C THR A 110 -0.48 -20.31 23.20
N TYR A 111 -1.00 -19.22 23.75
CA TYR A 111 -0.87 -18.92 25.17
C TYR A 111 -2.22 -18.63 25.82
N HIS A 112 -2.27 -18.88 27.13
CA HIS A 112 -3.44 -18.60 27.97
C HIS A 112 -3.08 -17.61 29.07
N ILE A 113 -3.95 -16.61 29.29
CA ILE A 113 -3.82 -15.64 30.37
C ILE A 113 -5.05 -15.76 31.25
N GLN A 114 -4.82 -15.90 32.58
CA GLN A 114 -5.91 -15.95 33.55
C GLN A 114 -5.48 -15.39 34.92
N VAL A 115 -6.43 -14.81 35.66
CA VAL A 115 -6.22 -14.41 37.05
C VAL A 115 -6.73 -15.49 38.00
N LEU A 116 -5.91 -15.89 38.94
CA LEU A 116 -6.26 -16.81 40.04
C LEU A 116 -6.34 -15.99 41.33
N GLU A 117 -7.42 -16.16 42.09
CA GLU A 117 -7.59 -15.61 43.43
C GLU A 117 -7.18 -16.63 44.47
N ASN A 118 -6.35 -16.22 45.44
CA ASN A 118 -5.85 -17.05 46.51
C ASN A 118 -5.25 -18.42 46.07
N PRO A 119 -4.36 -18.44 45.05
CA PRO A 119 -3.81 -19.69 44.55
C PRO A 119 -2.93 -20.41 45.61
N SER A 120 -2.42 -19.67 46.60
CA SER A 120 -1.72 -20.22 47.77
C SER A 120 -1.89 -19.29 48.99
N LYS A 121 -1.52 -19.70 50.19
CA LYS A 121 -1.61 -18.88 51.40
C LYS A 121 -0.83 -17.56 51.32
N ASP A 122 0.25 -17.56 50.54
CA ASP A 122 1.14 -16.38 50.39
C ASP A 122 0.81 -15.50 49.18
N ILE A 123 -0.19 -15.86 48.35
CA ILE A 123 -0.55 -15.16 47.13
C ILE A 123 -2.04 -14.84 47.19
N GLU A 124 -2.36 -13.55 47.22
CA GLU A 124 -3.74 -13.03 47.14
C GLU A 124 -4.28 -13.14 45.74
N LYS A 125 -3.52 -12.68 44.74
CA LYS A 125 -3.86 -12.83 43.32
C LYS A 125 -2.63 -13.19 42.48
N ALA A 126 -2.82 -14.10 41.53
CA ALA A 126 -1.81 -14.43 40.52
C ALA A 126 -2.36 -14.19 39.12
N LEU A 127 -1.64 -13.38 38.33
CA LEU A 127 -1.81 -13.30 36.88
C LEU A 127 -0.95 -14.41 36.26
N VAL A 128 -1.60 -15.45 35.76
CA VAL A 128 -0.92 -16.64 35.22
C VAL A 128 -0.87 -16.54 33.71
N ILE A 129 0.32 -16.71 33.13
CA ILE A 129 0.58 -16.72 31.69
C ILE A 129 1.21 -18.06 31.35
N VAL A 130 0.54 -18.87 30.53
CA VAL A 130 1.01 -20.21 30.14
C VAL A 130 1.15 -20.27 28.63
N GLY A 131 2.36 -20.53 28.13
CA GLY A 131 2.62 -20.79 26.72
C GLY A 131 2.67 -22.29 26.39
N SER A 132 2.17 -22.65 25.22
CA SER A 132 2.31 -24.00 24.66
C SER A 132 3.78 -24.33 24.31
N ASP A 133 4.55 -23.29 23.97
CA ASP A 133 5.97 -23.34 23.64
C ASP A 133 6.68 -22.05 24.09
N ARG A 134 8.02 -21.98 23.85
CA ARG A 134 8.87 -20.86 24.30
C ARG A 134 8.43 -19.49 23.74
N ARG A 135 7.98 -19.42 22.44
CA ARG A 135 7.51 -18.19 21.83
C ARG A 135 6.14 -17.77 22.36
N ALA A 136 5.24 -18.72 22.53
CA ALA A 136 3.93 -18.46 23.12
C ALA A 136 4.03 -17.80 24.50
N THR A 137 4.96 -18.27 25.36
CA THR A 137 5.21 -17.67 26.68
C THR A 137 5.73 -16.24 26.55
N ALA A 138 6.66 -16.02 25.64
CA ALA A 138 7.21 -14.68 25.34
C ALA A 138 6.12 -13.72 24.86
N TYR A 139 5.26 -14.14 23.94
CA TYR A 139 4.13 -13.32 23.46
C TYR A 139 3.13 -13.01 24.58
N GLY A 140 2.88 -13.97 25.47
CA GLY A 140 2.01 -13.76 26.63
C GLY A 140 2.54 -12.70 27.59
N LEU A 141 3.87 -12.67 27.82
CA LEU A 141 4.53 -11.62 28.62
C LEU A 141 4.42 -10.25 27.93
N LEU A 142 4.67 -10.19 26.63
CA LEU A 142 4.60 -8.94 25.85
C LEU A 142 3.16 -8.48 25.60
N GLU A 143 2.16 -9.35 25.70
CA GLU A 143 0.75 -8.97 25.74
C GLU A 143 0.44 -8.11 26.98
N ILE A 144 1.09 -8.38 28.12
CA ILE A 144 0.97 -7.52 29.30
C ILE A 144 1.61 -6.15 29.05
N SER A 145 2.78 -6.09 28.38
CA SER A 145 3.40 -4.84 27.95
C SER A 145 2.44 -4.01 27.07
N ARG A 146 1.78 -4.64 26.11
CA ARG A 146 0.76 -4.01 25.26
C ARG A 146 -0.43 -3.48 26.09
N LYS A 147 -0.95 -4.28 27.03
CA LYS A 147 -2.08 -3.92 27.90
C LYS A 147 -1.78 -2.75 28.85
N ILE A 148 -0.55 -2.59 29.32
CA ILE A 148 -0.17 -1.43 30.13
C ILE A 148 0.05 -0.17 29.30
N GLY A 149 0.09 -0.29 27.96
CA GLY A 149 0.16 0.82 27.01
C GLY A 149 1.54 1.06 26.40
N VAL A 150 2.40 0.04 26.36
CA VAL A 150 3.69 0.13 25.63
C VAL A 150 3.48 -0.29 24.18
N SER A 151 3.83 0.60 23.26
CA SER A 151 3.80 0.34 21.82
C SER A 151 4.89 -0.64 21.40
N PRO A 152 4.66 -1.51 20.40
CA PRO A 152 5.74 -2.25 19.75
C PRO A 152 6.82 -1.31 19.19
N TRP A 153 6.45 -0.09 18.82
CA TRP A 153 7.30 0.95 18.24
C TRP A 153 7.98 1.85 19.26
N GLU A 154 7.90 1.52 20.55
CA GLU A 154 8.51 2.29 21.62
C GLU A 154 9.98 2.64 21.34
N TRP A 155 10.73 1.66 20.83
CA TRP A 155 12.13 1.88 20.50
C TRP A 155 12.35 2.31 19.04
N TRP A 156 11.72 1.64 18.05
CA TRP A 156 11.97 1.87 16.62
C TRP A 156 11.32 3.15 16.06
N ALA A 157 10.29 3.68 16.70
CA ALA A 157 9.66 4.95 16.31
C ALA A 157 9.50 5.90 17.51
N ASP A 158 10.32 5.75 18.56
CA ASP A 158 10.36 6.63 19.73
C ASP A 158 8.98 6.90 20.36
N SER A 159 8.05 5.92 20.23
CA SER A 159 6.69 6.00 20.76
C SER A 159 6.66 5.81 22.27
N ALA A 160 6.91 6.89 23.00
CA ALA A 160 7.01 6.85 24.45
C ALA A 160 5.67 6.51 25.11
N PRO A 161 5.62 5.55 26.05
CA PRO A 161 4.38 5.22 26.75
C PRO A 161 3.92 6.35 27.67
N VAL A 162 2.61 6.48 27.81
CA VAL A 162 2.01 7.45 28.74
C VAL A 162 2.31 7.02 30.19
N LYS A 163 2.87 7.94 31.00
CA LYS A 163 3.13 7.72 32.41
C LYS A 163 1.84 7.55 33.22
N LYS A 164 1.83 6.57 34.15
CA LYS A 164 0.70 6.26 35.02
C LYS A 164 1.21 5.99 36.44
N GLU A 165 0.63 6.62 37.44
CA GLU A 165 0.94 6.35 38.85
C GLU A 165 0.45 4.97 39.31
N ASN A 166 -0.70 4.58 38.79
CA ASN A 166 -1.32 3.30 39.09
C ASN A 166 -1.65 2.55 37.79
N VAL A 167 -1.37 1.28 37.76
CA VAL A 167 -1.69 0.37 36.67
C VAL A 167 -2.43 -0.84 37.26
N VAL A 168 -3.72 -0.90 36.99
CA VAL A 168 -4.58 -2.05 37.28
C VAL A 168 -5.14 -2.55 35.98
N LEU A 169 -4.92 -3.81 35.65
CA LEU A 169 -5.40 -4.43 34.44
C LEU A 169 -6.68 -5.19 34.70
N SER A 170 -7.74 -4.90 33.95
CA SER A 170 -8.93 -5.75 33.89
C SER A 170 -8.66 -6.88 32.91
N ILE A 171 -8.49 -8.08 33.39
CA ILE A 171 -8.09 -9.27 32.65
C ILE A 171 -9.29 -10.19 32.43
N GLU A 172 -9.51 -10.53 31.19
CA GLU A 172 -10.34 -11.63 30.75
C GLU A 172 -9.51 -12.92 30.75
N ASN A 173 -10.07 -14.01 31.29
CA ASN A 173 -9.43 -15.33 31.19
C ASN A 173 -9.57 -15.80 29.73
N LYS A 174 -8.47 -15.75 28.96
CA LYS A 174 -8.52 -15.92 27.50
C LYS A 174 -7.32 -16.68 26.97
N THR A 175 -7.59 -17.47 25.93
CA THR A 175 -6.55 -18.11 25.08
C THR A 175 -6.35 -17.28 23.83
N TYR A 176 -5.07 -17.08 23.46
CA TYR A 176 -4.60 -16.37 22.28
C TYR A 176 -3.83 -17.32 21.36
N GLY A 177 -4.02 -17.22 20.05
CA GLY A 177 -3.43 -18.11 19.04
C GLY A 177 -4.32 -19.36 18.83
N SER A 178 -3.97 -20.34 18.02
CA SER A 178 -2.77 -20.37 17.17
C SER A 178 -2.79 -19.25 16.13
N PRO A 179 -1.62 -18.76 15.71
CA PRO A 179 -1.59 -17.71 14.68
C PRO A 179 -2.18 -18.23 13.37
N SER A 180 -2.72 -17.30 12.58
CA SER A 180 -3.29 -17.58 11.25
C SER A 180 -2.24 -18.02 10.24
N VAL A 181 -0.99 -17.57 10.42
CA VAL A 181 0.17 -17.94 9.60
C VAL A 181 1.27 -18.48 10.51
N LYS A 182 1.84 -19.64 10.15
CA LYS A 182 2.78 -20.37 10.98
C LYS A 182 4.11 -19.64 11.16
N TYR A 183 4.78 -19.29 10.05
CA TYR A 183 6.01 -18.51 10.03
C TYR A 183 5.69 -17.14 9.46
N ARG A 184 6.06 -16.07 10.17
CA ARG A 184 5.74 -14.70 9.81
C ARG A 184 6.86 -13.78 10.24
N GLY A 185 7.28 -12.92 9.32
CA GLY A 185 8.46 -12.10 9.61
C GLY A 185 8.80 -11.09 8.51
N LEU A 186 10.00 -10.57 8.61
CA LEU A 186 10.52 -9.51 7.77
C LEU A 186 11.71 -9.98 6.96
N PHE A 187 11.93 -9.32 5.83
CA PHE A 187 13.14 -9.36 5.05
C PHE A 187 13.77 -7.97 5.01
N LEU A 188 15.01 -7.87 5.50
CA LEU A 188 15.82 -6.66 5.43
C LEU A 188 16.63 -6.72 4.13
N ASN A 189 16.06 -6.19 3.06
CA ASN A 189 16.58 -6.38 1.69
C ASN A 189 17.20 -5.12 1.06
N ASP A 190 17.06 -3.97 1.68
CA ASP A 190 17.51 -2.70 1.09
C ASP A 190 18.39 -1.93 2.10
N GLU A 191 19.17 -2.63 2.90
CA GLU A 191 19.92 -2.12 4.05
C GLU A 191 20.97 -1.07 3.69
N ASP A 192 21.42 -1.02 2.46
CA ASP A 192 22.33 0.02 1.98
C ASP A 192 21.63 1.36 1.71
N TRP A 193 20.28 1.39 1.80
CA TRP A 193 19.55 2.65 1.79
C TRP A 193 19.80 3.46 3.07
N GLY A 194 19.79 2.82 4.24
CA GLY A 194 20.02 3.49 5.53
C GLY A 194 20.42 2.59 6.68
N LEU A 195 19.81 1.42 6.86
CA LEU A 195 19.98 0.58 8.04
C LEU A 195 21.43 0.17 8.28
N GLN A 196 22.17 -0.22 7.25
CA GLN A 196 23.57 -0.62 7.38
C GLN A 196 24.43 0.56 7.82
N ARG A 197 24.27 1.73 7.21
CA ARG A 197 25.05 2.92 7.56
C ARG A 197 24.74 3.41 8.98
N TRP A 198 23.47 3.38 9.34
CA TRP A 198 23.06 3.73 10.71
C TRP A 198 23.65 2.75 11.74
N ALA A 199 23.57 1.44 11.48
CA ALA A 199 24.14 0.43 12.36
C ALA A 199 25.65 0.61 12.48
N ALA A 200 26.36 0.66 11.35
CA ALA A 200 27.83 0.70 11.30
C ALA A 200 28.42 2.00 11.89
N LEU A 201 27.76 3.14 11.73
CA LEU A 201 28.33 4.45 12.09
C LEU A 201 27.75 5.03 13.37
N ASN A 202 26.53 4.62 13.78
CA ASN A 202 25.84 5.25 14.90
C ASN A 202 25.49 4.26 16.03
N PHE A 203 24.89 3.11 15.72
CA PHE A 203 24.33 2.22 16.72
C PHE A 203 25.28 1.12 17.21
N GLU A 204 26.06 0.52 16.30
CA GLU A 204 26.98 -0.61 16.56
C GLU A 204 28.34 -0.38 15.89
N PRO A 205 29.01 0.77 16.12
CA PRO A 205 30.27 1.12 15.45
C PRO A 205 31.41 0.17 15.77
N GLU A 206 31.35 -0.55 16.88
CA GLU A 206 32.32 -1.57 17.22
C GLU A 206 32.30 -2.80 16.28
N THR A 207 31.16 -3.11 15.70
CA THR A 207 31.03 -4.11 14.63
C THR A 207 31.30 -3.49 13.26
N GLY A 208 30.95 -2.23 13.08
CA GLY A 208 31.06 -1.50 11.81
C GLY A 208 30.11 -2.02 10.73
N ASP A 209 29.03 -2.69 11.15
CA ASP A 209 28.06 -3.35 10.28
C ASP A 209 26.74 -3.64 11.03
N ILE A 210 25.80 -4.33 10.39
CA ILE A 210 24.62 -4.90 11.04
C ILE A 210 25.04 -6.15 11.83
N GLY A 211 25.31 -5.95 13.12
CA GLY A 211 25.80 -6.98 14.01
C GLY A 211 24.77 -7.48 15.03
N PRO A 212 25.22 -8.25 16.04
CA PRO A 212 24.34 -8.89 17.02
C PRO A 212 23.51 -7.91 17.86
N LYS A 213 23.98 -6.68 18.12
CA LYS A 213 23.18 -5.69 18.83
C LYS A 213 22.03 -5.17 17.98
N THR A 214 22.29 -4.92 16.72
CA THR A 214 21.27 -4.46 15.75
C THR A 214 20.20 -5.54 15.58
N TYR A 215 20.63 -6.80 15.34
CA TYR A 215 19.68 -7.91 15.23
C TYR A 215 18.90 -8.15 16.53
N ALA A 216 19.50 -7.98 17.71
CA ALA A 216 18.75 -8.07 18.98
C ALA A 216 17.59 -7.04 19.02
N LYS A 217 17.79 -5.81 18.53
CA LYS A 217 16.72 -4.81 18.46
C LYS A 217 15.66 -5.13 17.41
N VAL A 218 16.05 -5.72 16.29
CA VAL A 218 15.10 -6.25 15.30
C VAL A 218 14.28 -7.40 15.89
N PHE A 219 14.91 -8.33 16.59
CA PHE A 219 14.24 -9.48 17.19
C PHE A 219 13.32 -9.09 18.35
N GLU A 220 13.68 -8.08 19.13
CA GLU A 220 12.78 -7.46 20.10
C GLU A 220 11.51 -6.94 19.44
N LEU A 221 11.61 -6.20 18.33
CA LEU A 221 10.48 -5.72 17.55
C LEU A 221 9.61 -6.88 17.02
N LEU A 222 10.24 -7.92 16.44
CA LEU A 222 9.54 -9.10 15.95
C LEU A 222 8.71 -9.77 17.05
N LEU A 223 9.29 -9.97 18.24
CA LEU A 223 8.55 -10.54 19.37
C LEU A 223 7.38 -9.65 19.82
N ARG A 224 7.57 -8.33 19.88
CA ARG A 224 6.51 -7.38 20.24
C ARG A 224 5.35 -7.39 19.21
N LEU A 225 5.66 -7.66 17.96
CA LEU A 225 4.69 -7.82 16.85
C LEU A 225 4.23 -9.29 16.67
N ARG A 226 4.62 -10.19 17.58
CA ARG A 226 4.27 -11.62 17.54
C ARG A 226 4.74 -12.33 16.28
N ALA A 227 5.81 -11.84 15.66
CA ALA A 227 6.52 -12.47 14.55
C ALA A 227 7.60 -13.45 15.08
N ASN A 228 8.01 -14.39 14.23
CA ASN A 228 8.93 -15.47 14.62
C ASN A 228 10.04 -15.72 13.58
N THR A 229 10.08 -14.98 12.46
CA THR A 229 10.98 -15.27 11.34
C THR A 229 11.69 -14.02 10.86
N ILE A 230 12.93 -14.17 10.41
CA ILE A 230 13.72 -13.13 9.76
C ILE A 230 14.41 -13.68 8.51
N TRP A 231 14.38 -12.94 7.42
CA TRP A 231 15.33 -13.00 6.32
C TRP A 231 16.31 -11.85 6.52
N PRO A 232 17.59 -12.13 6.80
CA PRO A 232 18.58 -11.10 7.14
C PRO A 232 18.97 -10.21 5.95
N ALA A 233 19.64 -9.10 6.24
CA ALA A 233 20.31 -8.24 5.29
C ALA A 233 21.28 -9.01 4.37
N MET A 234 21.32 -8.64 3.08
CA MET A 234 22.01 -9.45 2.06
C MET A 234 22.81 -8.67 1.00
N HIS A 235 22.74 -7.36 0.96
CA HIS A 235 23.44 -6.55 -0.03
C HIS A 235 24.95 -6.52 0.22
N LYS A 236 25.73 -6.14 -0.81
CA LYS A 236 27.20 -6.11 -0.77
C LYS A 236 27.80 -5.19 0.31
N CYS A 237 27.05 -4.20 0.78
CA CYS A 237 27.48 -3.30 1.84
C CYS A 237 27.54 -3.98 3.22
N THR A 238 26.88 -5.14 3.36
CA THR A 238 26.73 -5.89 4.61
C THR A 238 27.44 -7.24 4.48
N LYS A 239 28.11 -7.67 5.55
CA LYS A 239 28.61 -9.05 5.64
C LYS A 239 27.43 -10.01 5.82
N ALA A 240 27.60 -11.24 5.35
CA ALA A 240 26.60 -12.28 5.56
C ALA A 240 26.22 -12.43 7.05
N PHE A 241 24.94 -12.72 7.34
CA PHE A 241 24.45 -12.90 8.70
C PHE A 241 25.32 -13.85 9.54
N TYR A 242 25.76 -14.95 8.95
CA TYR A 242 26.59 -15.95 9.61
C TYR A 242 28.09 -15.61 9.67
N HIS A 243 28.51 -14.51 9.07
CA HIS A 243 29.87 -13.98 9.23
C HIS A 243 30.18 -13.64 10.70
N TYR A 244 29.17 -13.13 11.41
CA TYR A 244 29.27 -12.83 12.84
C TYR A 244 28.68 -13.99 13.66
N PRO A 245 29.49 -14.84 14.31
CA PRO A 245 28.99 -16.03 15.00
C PRO A 245 27.90 -15.75 16.05
N LYS A 246 27.92 -14.57 16.67
CA LYS A 246 26.93 -14.14 17.66
C LYS A 246 25.54 -13.89 17.08
N ASN A 247 25.40 -13.62 15.78
CA ASN A 247 24.09 -13.35 15.17
C ASN A 247 23.16 -14.56 15.31
N LYS A 248 23.64 -15.78 15.01
CA LYS A 248 22.84 -17.01 15.15
C LYS A 248 22.53 -17.35 16.62
N GLU A 249 23.45 -17.02 17.55
CA GLU A 249 23.24 -17.21 18.98
C GLU A 249 22.14 -16.26 19.50
N VAL A 250 22.16 -14.99 19.07
CA VAL A 250 21.11 -14.01 19.40
C VAL A 250 19.78 -14.42 18.79
N ALA A 251 19.74 -14.91 17.54
CA ALA A 251 18.52 -15.41 16.94
C ALA A 251 17.90 -16.57 17.74
N ASP A 252 18.70 -17.52 18.20
CA ASP A 252 18.22 -18.63 19.05
C ASP A 252 17.77 -18.14 20.44
N ALA A 253 18.53 -17.22 21.06
CA ALA A 253 18.18 -16.63 22.36
C ALA A 253 16.81 -15.93 22.31
N TYR A 254 16.51 -15.23 21.22
CA TYR A 254 15.19 -14.60 20.96
C TYR A 254 14.17 -15.55 20.33
N ALA A 255 14.53 -16.80 20.10
CA ALA A 255 13.69 -17.83 19.46
C ALA A 255 13.19 -17.40 18.05
N ILE A 256 14.01 -16.69 17.30
CA ILE A 256 13.72 -16.28 15.92
C ILE A 256 14.26 -17.32 14.95
N VAL A 257 13.40 -17.72 14.01
CA VAL A 257 13.73 -18.63 12.92
C VAL A 257 14.41 -17.86 11.81
N VAL A 258 15.61 -18.26 11.41
CA VAL A 258 16.34 -17.61 10.32
C VAL A 258 16.01 -18.30 8.99
N GLY A 259 15.55 -17.52 8.02
CA GLY A 259 15.37 -17.95 6.65
C GLY A 259 16.26 -17.16 5.69
N SER A 260 16.07 -17.36 4.39
CA SER A 260 16.75 -16.57 3.36
C SER A 260 15.93 -16.49 2.09
N SER A 261 16.25 -15.53 1.25
CA SER A 261 15.56 -15.26 -0.01
C SER A 261 15.87 -16.31 -1.09
N HIS A 262 15.20 -16.17 -2.24
CA HIS A 262 15.47 -16.94 -3.46
C HIS A 262 16.88 -16.77 -4.02
N ALA A 263 17.54 -15.65 -3.72
CA ALA A 263 18.91 -15.35 -4.14
C ALA A 263 19.97 -15.93 -3.18
N GLU A 264 19.54 -16.45 -2.02
CA GLU A 264 20.40 -16.94 -0.94
C GLU A 264 20.07 -18.40 -0.58
N PRO A 265 20.30 -19.34 -1.48
CA PRO A 265 19.96 -20.73 -1.24
C PRO A 265 20.70 -21.28 -0.03
N MET A 266 20.01 -22.15 0.73
CA MET A 266 20.60 -22.88 1.86
C MET A 266 21.13 -21.97 2.97
N LEU A 267 20.56 -20.76 3.16
CA LEU A 267 21.01 -19.71 4.09
C LEU A 267 22.41 -19.16 3.78
N CYS A 268 22.86 -19.23 2.52
CA CYS A 268 24.13 -18.70 2.07
C CYS A 268 23.95 -17.38 1.34
N ASN A 269 24.55 -16.32 1.82
CA ASN A 269 24.59 -15.04 1.12
C ASN A 269 25.67 -15.07 0.04
N ILE A 270 25.26 -15.36 -1.20
CA ILE A 270 26.18 -15.54 -2.31
C ILE A 270 26.97 -14.27 -2.59
N ASN A 271 26.35 -13.10 -2.50
CA ASN A 271 27.00 -11.82 -2.77
C ASN A 271 28.17 -11.48 -1.80
N ALA A 272 28.13 -12.04 -0.58
CA ALA A 272 29.12 -11.76 0.46
C ALA A 272 30.02 -12.96 0.81
N GLU A 273 29.65 -14.17 0.42
CA GLU A 273 30.35 -15.42 0.83
C GLU A 273 31.00 -16.18 -0.34
N TRP A 274 30.62 -15.88 -1.58
CA TRP A 274 31.24 -16.51 -2.74
C TRP A 274 32.51 -15.74 -3.15
N ASP A 275 33.63 -16.47 -3.22
CA ASP A 275 34.92 -15.93 -3.61
C ASP A 275 35.40 -16.61 -4.91
N HIS A 276 35.36 -15.88 -6.01
CA HIS A 276 35.72 -16.40 -7.32
C HIS A 276 37.17 -16.89 -7.43
N GLU A 277 38.12 -16.27 -6.71
CA GLU A 277 39.53 -16.66 -6.78
C GLU A 277 39.73 -18.07 -6.19
N SER A 278 39.07 -18.39 -5.08
CA SER A 278 39.24 -19.67 -4.39
C SER A 278 38.18 -20.71 -4.75
N MET A 279 36.97 -20.29 -5.13
CA MET A 279 35.81 -21.17 -5.35
C MET A 279 35.45 -21.34 -6.85
N GLY A 280 35.96 -20.49 -7.75
CA GLY A 280 35.66 -20.51 -9.18
C GLY A 280 34.32 -19.85 -9.50
N GLU A 281 33.78 -20.11 -10.70
CA GLU A 281 32.53 -19.54 -11.16
C GLU A 281 31.31 -20.07 -10.35
N TYR A 282 30.33 -19.21 -10.05
CA TYR A 282 29.11 -19.61 -9.40
C TYR A 282 28.10 -20.17 -10.45
N ARG A 283 28.46 -21.34 -10.99
CA ARG A 283 27.68 -22.06 -12.00
C ARG A 283 27.57 -23.52 -11.60
N TYR A 284 26.31 -23.99 -11.42
CA TYR A 284 26.09 -25.36 -10.94
C TYR A 284 26.38 -26.41 -11.99
N ASP A 285 26.18 -26.13 -13.26
CA ASP A 285 26.44 -27.03 -14.39
C ASP A 285 27.95 -27.35 -14.55
N THR A 286 28.81 -26.42 -14.17
CA THR A 286 30.29 -26.61 -14.35
C THR A 286 31.04 -26.69 -13.00
N ASN A 287 30.47 -26.18 -11.90
CA ASN A 287 31.17 -26.08 -10.61
C ASN A 287 30.29 -26.53 -9.42
N ALA A 288 29.46 -27.56 -9.60
CA ALA A 288 28.58 -28.08 -8.53
C ALA A 288 29.33 -28.47 -7.25
N THR A 289 30.61 -28.89 -7.34
CA THR A 289 31.38 -29.34 -6.15
C THR A 289 31.64 -28.22 -5.18
N SER A 290 32.14 -27.06 -5.61
CA SER A 290 32.39 -25.90 -4.74
C SER A 290 31.10 -25.35 -4.16
N ILE A 291 30.02 -25.32 -4.95
CA ILE A 291 28.71 -24.86 -4.49
C ILE A 291 28.15 -25.79 -3.41
N LYS A 292 28.23 -27.14 -3.63
CA LYS A 292 27.83 -28.14 -2.62
C LYS A 292 28.67 -28.05 -1.34
N ASP A 293 29.94 -27.71 -1.44
CA ASP A 293 30.80 -27.54 -0.27
C ASP A 293 30.39 -26.32 0.57
N LEU A 294 30.02 -25.21 -0.06
CA LEU A 294 29.43 -24.06 0.63
C LEU A 294 28.13 -24.46 1.36
N PHE A 295 27.21 -25.16 0.67
CA PHE A 295 25.97 -25.63 1.29
C PHE A 295 26.20 -26.60 2.43
N ARG A 296 27.15 -27.52 2.32
CA ARG A 296 27.54 -28.45 3.40
C ARG A 296 28.09 -27.72 4.62
N LYS A 297 28.97 -26.73 4.40
CA LYS A 297 29.50 -25.89 5.47
C LYS A 297 28.37 -25.21 6.24
N ARG A 298 27.44 -24.57 5.54
CA ARG A 298 26.30 -23.87 6.16
C ARG A 298 25.35 -24.84 6.87
N ALA A 299 24.94 -25.94 6.26
CA ALA A 299 24.06 -26.92 6.88
C ALA A 299 24.66 -27.51 8.16
N LYS A 300 25.98 -27.75 8.18
CA LYS A 300 26.72 -28.21 9.38
C LYS A 300 26.73 -27.11 10.46
N GLU A 301 26.97 -25.87 10.09
CA GLU A 301 27.00 -24.74 11.02
C GLU A 301 25.66 -24.51 11.72
N THR A 302 24.56 -24.66 10.97
CA THR A 302 23.20 -24.33 11.41
C THR A 302 22.41 -25.55 11.92
N GLN A 303 23.02 -26.73 12.01
CA GLN A 303 22.34 -27.99 12.34
C GLN A 303 21.55 -27.96 13.67
N ASN A 304 22.01 -27.17 14.65
CA ASN A 304 21.41 -27.08 15.98
C ASN A 304 20.47 -25.88 16.17
N TYR A 305 20.34 -25.02 15.16
CA TYR A 305 19.52 -23.81 15.18
C TYR A 305 18.22 -24.02 14.40
N GLU A 306 17.18 -23.28 14.76
CA GLU A 306 15.96 -23.24 13.96
C GLU A 306 16.20 -22.45 12.67
N GLY A 307 15.78 -23.00 11.53
CA GLY A 307 15.94 -22.35 10.23
C GLY A 307 14.95 -22.86 9.19
N ILE A 308 14.60 -22.01 8.21
CA ILE A 308 13.88 -22.37 7.00
C ILE A 308 14.84 -22.26 5.84
N TYR A 309 15.11 -23.36 5.17
CA TYR A 309 16.12 -23.42 4.11
C TYR A 309 15.45 -23.21 2.76
N THR A 310 15.79 -22.11 2.08
CA THR A 310 15.39 -21.91 0.70
C THR A 310 16.16 -22.87 -0.20
N VAL A 311 15.42 -23.69 -0.93
CA VAL A 311 15.97 -24.66 -1.91
C VAL A 311 15.76 -24.13 -3.33
N GLY A 312 16.56 -24.66 -4.28
CA GLY A 312 16.74 -24.07 -5.58
C GLY A 312 17.93 -23.12 -5.59
N MET A 313 18.16 -22.44 -6.68
CA MET A 313 19.15 -21.35 -6.75
C MET A 313 18.85 -20.41 -7.92
N ARG A 314 19.47 -19.25 -7.87
CA ARG A 314 19.63 -18.31 -8.98
C ARG A 314 21.12 -18.00 -9.17
N GLY A 315 21.47 -17.28 -10.21
CA GLY A 315 22.82 -16.76 -10.39
C GLY A 315 23.15 -15.62 -9.40
N GLU A 316 24.38 -15.18 -9.41
CA GLU A 316 24.86 -14.07 -8.60
C GLU A 316 24.06 -12.79 -8.89
N HIS A 317 23.95 -11.94 -7.89
CA HIS A 317 23.22 -10.67 -7.97
C HIS A 317 21.77 -10.82 -8.48
N ASP A 318 21.11 -11.90 -8.08
CA ASP A 318 19.74 -12.18 -8.47
C ASP A 318 19.53 -12.30 -10.00
N SER A 319 20.54 -12.80 -10.72
CA SER A 319 20.51 -13.10 -12.14
C SER A 319 19.98 -14.54 -12.40
N PRO A 320 19.60 -14.90 -13.63
CA PRO A 320 19.31 -16.29 -13.99
C PRO A 320 20.53 -17.21 -13.79
N MET A 321 20.29 -18.50 -13.49
CA MET A 321 21.35 -19.51 -13.28
C MET A 321 22.30 -19.64 -14.47
N ILE A 322 21.76 -19.63 -15.68
CA ILE A 322 22.50 -19.77 -16.94
C ILE A 322 22.25 -18.52 -17.78
N VAL A 323 23.31 -17.74 -18.02
CA VAL A 323 23.21 -16.52 -18.82
C VAL A 323 23.38 -16.88 -20.30
N GLY A 324 22.40 -16.56 -21.12
CA GLY A 324 22.48 -16.63 -22.58
C GLY A 324 21.99 -17.94 -23.24
N GLU A 325 21.49 -18.89 -22.48
CA GLU A 325 20.86 -20.10 -23.04
C GLU A 325 19.30 -20.01 -22.90
N ASP A 326 18.63 -20.00 -24.03
CA ASP A 326 17.16 -20.03 -24.12
C ASP A 326 16.65 -21.51 -24.19
N ASN A 327 17.03 -22.30 -23.16
CA ASN A 327 16.61 -23.69 -23.04
C ASN A 327 15.95 -23.96 -21.69
N THR A 328 14.63 -23.70 -21.62
CA THR A 328 13.85 -23.90 -20.41
C THR A 328 13.92 -25.32 -19.85
N GLY A 329 13.95 -26.36 -20.71
CA GLY A 329 14.03 -27.75 -20.25
C GLY A 329 15.33 -28.05 -19.50
N ALA A 330 16.48 -27.65 -20.05
CA ALA A 330 17.76 -27.85 -19.37
C ALA A 330 17.87 -27.07 -18.04
N GLN A 331 17.22 -25.92 -17.95
CA GLN A 331 17.16 -25.13 -16.71
C GLN A 331 16.27 -25.79 -15.64
N VAL A 332 15.17 -26.42 -16.06
CA VAL A 332 14.30 -27.22 -15.19
C VAL A 332 15.08 -28.42 -14.64
N ASP A 333 15.71 -29.24 -15.54
CA ASP A 333 16.49 -30.41 -15.13
C ASP A 333 17.62 -30.03 -14.16
N LEU A 334 18.34 -28.94 -14.43
CA LEU A 334 19.41 -28.45 -13.57
C LEU A 334 18.88 -28.02 -12.19
N LEU A 335 17.75 -27.32 -12.15
CA LEU A 335 17.14 -26.86 -10.91
C LEU A 335 16.64 -28.04 -10.06
N GLU A 336 16.07 -29.07 -10.66
CA GLU A 336 15.70 -30.32 -9.97
C GLU A 336 16.91 -31.04 -9.38
N GLN A 337 18.02 -31.09 -10.11
CA GLN A 337 19.28 -31.65 -9.60
C GLN A 337 19.80 -30.83 -8.40
N VAL A 338 19.78 -29.49 -8.48
CA VAL A 338 20.17 -28.60 -7.37
C VAL A 338 19.35 -28.89 -6.13
N ILE A 339 18.02 -28.94 -6.27
CA ILE A 339 17.10 -29.19 -5.15
C ILE A 339 17.35 -30.58 -4.53
N THR A 340 17.57 -31.58 -5.36
CA THR A 340 17.90 -32.96 -4.90
C THR A 340 19.16 -32.96 -4.05
N ASP A 341 20.25 -32.38 -4.56
CA ASP A 341 21.54 -32.30 -3.86
C ASP A 341 21.44 -31.52 -2.53
N GLN A 342 20.70 -30.42 -2.53
CA GLN A 342 20.46 -29.60 -1.33
C GLN A 342 19.70 -30.40 -0.27
N ARG A 343 18.66 -31.14 -0.64
CA ARG A 343 17.91 -32.01 0.26
C ARG A 343 18.75 -33.13 0.84
N GLU A 344 19.61 -33.76 0.05
CA GLU A 344 20.58 -34.76 0.53
C GLU A 344 21.52 -34.15 1.61
N ILE A 345 22.03 -32.94 1.35
CA ILE A 345 22.88 -32.22 2.30
C ILE A 345 22.12 -31.94 3.59
N LEU A 346 20.89 -31.43 3.51
CA LEU A 346 20.07 -31.13 4.69
C LEU A 346 19.77 -32.40 5.50
N ASN A 347 19.43 -33.49 4.85
CA ASN A 347 19.16 -34.76 5.51
C ASN A 347 20.39 -35.30 6.31
N ARG A 348 21.59 -35.12 5.77
CA ARG A 348 22.84 -35.52 6.44
C ARG A 348 23.10 -34.79 7.74
N TYR A 349 22.73 -33.50 7.85
CA TYR A 349 22.94 -32.65 9.01
C TYR A 349 21.67 -32.44 9.86
N SER A 350 20.59 -33.13 9.56
CA SER A 350 19.37 -33.13 10.38
C SER A 350 19.43 -34.20 11.48
N LYS A 351 18.76 -33.93 12.59
CA LYS A 351 18.56 -34.97 13.63
C LYS A 351 17.70 -36.10 13.03
N LYS A 352 18.05 -37.35 13.33
CA LYS A 352 17.34 -38.52 12.81
C LYS A 352 15.82 -38.38 13.04
N GLY A 353 15.03 -38.41 11.98
CA GLY A 353 13.57 -38.30 12.02
C GLY A 353 13.01 -36.87 12.18
N VAL A 354 13.86 -35.83 12.07
CA VAL A 354 13.45 -34.43 12.07
C VAL A 354 13.84 -33.80 10.74
N SER A 355 12.86 -33.54 9.87
CA SER A 355 13.09 -32.77 8.63
C SER A 355 13.26 -31.28 8.95
N LYS A 356 14.24 -30.64 8.31
CA LYS A 356 14.38 -29.17 8.33
C LYS A 356 13.33 -28.56 7.42
N PRO A 357 12.60 -27.49 7.86
CA PRO A 357 11.67 -26.77 7.00
C PRO A 357 12.37 -26.23 5.74
N GLN A 358 11.76 -26.43 4.59
CA GLN A 358 12.28 -26.02 3.29
C GLN A 358 11.25 -25.16 2.57
N ALA A 359 11.71 -24.13 1.88
CA ALA A 359 10.89 -23.22 1.09
C ALA A 359 11.42 -23.14 -0.35
N PHE A 360 10.53 -23.05 -1.32
CA PHE A 360 10.85 -22.76 -2.71
C PHE A 360 10.14 -21.48 -3.12
N VAL A 361 10.89 -20.53 -3.66
CA VAL A 361 10.39 -19.20 -4.04
C VAL A 361 10.44 -19.06 -5.57
N PRO A 362 9.33 -19.26 -6.29
CA PRO A 362 9.26 -19.11 -7.74
C PRO A 362 9.24 -17.62 -8.13
N TYR A 363 10.42 -17.00 -8.11
CA TYR A 363 10.60 -15.56 -8.37
C TYR A 363 11.12 -15.31 -9.78
N LYS A 364 10.62 -14.28 -10.45
CA LYS A 364 10.99 -13.89 -11.83
C LYS A 364 10.90 -15.07 -12.82
N GLU A 365 12.02 -15.45 -13.49
CA GLU A 365 12.07 -16.55 -14.45
C GLU A 365 11.82 -17.92 -13.81
N VAL A 366 12.10 -18.09 -12.53
CA VAL A 366 11.86 -19.36 -11.82
C VAL A 366 10.37 -19.70 -11.76
N LEU A 367 9.49 -18.70 -11.77
CA LEU A 367 8.04 -18.93 -11.91
C LEU A 367 7.72 -19.58 -13.26
N HIS A 368 8.37 -19.15 -14.33
CA HIS A 368 8.21 -19.76 -15.65
C HIS A 368 8.73 -21.20 -15.68
N TYR A 369 9.86 -21.50 -15.02
CA TYR A 369 10.35 -22.88 -14.91
C TYR A 369 9.36 -23.78 -14.15
N TYR A 370 8.80 -23.26 -13.06
CA TYR A 370 7.76 -23.95 -12.31
C TYR A 370 6.51 -24.24 -13.17
N GLN A 371 6.04 -23.24 -13.91
CA GLN A 371 4.90 -23.39 -14.84
C GLN A 371 5.21 -24.31 -16.02
N SER A 372 6.49 -24.51 -16.36
CA SER A 372 6.95 -25.36 -17.46
C SER A 372 7.20 -26.82 -17.04
N GLY A 373 6.83 -27.21 -15.81
CA GLY A 373 6.83 -28.58 -15.36
C GLY A 373 7.91 -28.95 -14.34
N LEU A 374 8.54 -27.98 -13.68
CA LEU A 374 9.47 -28.27 -12.57
C LEU A 374 8.76 -29.09 -11.49
N GLU A 375 9.23 -30.27 -11.19
CA GLU A 375 8.70 -31.16 -10.17
C GLU A 375 9.32 -30.86 -8.79
N LEU A 376 8.47 -30.55 -7.83
CA LEU A 376 8.89 -30.27 -6.46
C LEU A 376 8.34 -31.31 -5.47
N PRO A 377 9.15 -31.85 -4.55
CA PRO A 377 8.69 -32.67 -3.44
C PRO A 377 7.55 -32.04 -2.65
N GLU A 378 6.54 -32.80 -2.29
CA GLU A 378 5.29 -32.36 -1.67
C GLU A 378 5.47 -31.62 -0.33
N ASP A 379 6.56 -31.90 0.40
CA ASP A 379 6.88 -31.34 1.72
C ASP A 379 7.62 -30.00 1.67
N ILE A 380 7.93 -29.47 0.49
CA ILE A 380 8.49 -28.15 0.29
C ILE A 380 7.36 -27.11 0.29
N THR A 381 7.50 -26.05 1.09
CA THR A 381 6.59 -24.91 1.12
C THR A 381 6.75 -24.06 -0.14
N LEU A 382 5.67 -23.87 -0.91
CA LEU A 382 5.65 -22.95 -2.07
C LEU A 382 5.47 -21.51 -1.56
N VAL A 383 6.42 -20.62 -1.84
CA VAL A 383 6.34 -19.22 -1.41
C VAL A 383 6.09 -18.33 -2.62
N TRP A 384 4.83 -17.98 -2.82
CA TRP A 384 4.39 -17.13 -3.92
C TRP A 384 4.88 -15.69 -3.74
N THR A 385 5.15 -15.01 -4.84
CA THR A 385 5.68 -13.65 -4.79
C THR A 385 4.72 -12.67 -5.44
N ASP A 386 4.77 -11.42 -4.98
CA ASP A 386 4.18 -10.32 -5.73
C ASP A 386 5.08 -9.93 -6.92
N ASP A 387 4.63 -8.97 -7.71
CA ASP A 387 5.38 -8.44 -8.85
C ASP A 387 6.36 -7.32 -8.47
N ASN A 388 6.71 -7.19 -7.20
CA ASN A 388 7.50 -6.16 -6.53
C ASN A 388 6.76 -4.81 -6.34
N TYR A 389 5.51 -4.71 -6.76
CA TYR A 389 4.68 -3.50 -6.62
C TYR A 389 3.41 -3.73 -5.81
N GLY A 390 3.32 -4.90 -5.18
CA GLY A 390 2.23 -5.26 -4.28
C GLY A 390 1.12 -6.10 -4.91
N TYR A 391 1.29 -6.62 -6.14
CA TYR A 391 0.29 -7.46 -6.82
C TYR A 391 0.81 -8.91 -6.91
N ILE A 392 0.18 -9.86 -6.20
CA ILE A 392 0.62 -11.25 -6.14
C ILE A 392 0.48 -11.90 -7.51
N ARG A 393 1.61 -12.47 -8.01
CA ARG A 393 1.74 -13.02 -9.37
C ARG A 393 0.99 -14.32 -9.57
N GLN A 394 0.93 -15.16 -8.54
CA GLN A 394 0.29 -16.46 -8.57
C GLN A 394 0.00 -16.94 -7.16
N LEU A 395 -1.00 -17.80 -7.00
CA LEU A 395 -1.35 -18.52 -5.79
C LEU A 395 -1.53 -19.99 -6.11
N SER A 396 -1.65 -20.83 -5.08
CA SER A 396 -1.82 -22.25 -5.23
C SER A 396 -3.18 -22.61 -5.87
N ASN A 397 -3.16 -23.39 -6.94
CA ASN A 397 -4.34 -24.00 -7.51
C ASN A 397 -4.96 -25.03 -6.54
N PRO A 398 -6.16 -25.56 -6.79
CA PRO A 398 -6.82 -26.52 -5.89
C PRO A 398 -5.99 -27.77 -5.55
N GLN A 399 -5.17 -28.29 -6.49
CA GLN A 399 -4.30 -29.43 -6.25
C GLN A 399 -3.10 -29.04 -5.37
N GLU A 400 -2.43 -27.92 -5.68
CA GLU A 400 -1.31 -27.41 -4.89
C GLU A 400 -1.70 -27.06 -3.44
N GLN A 401 -2.96 -26.67 -3.21
CA GLN A 401 -3.50 -26.44 -1.87
C GLN A 401 -3.58 -27.68 -0.98
N THR A 402 -3.34 -28.88 -1.53
CA THR A 402 -3.30 -30.16 -0.79
C THR A 402 -1.89 -30.61 -0.43
N ARG A 403 -0.86 -29.91 -0.90
CA ARG A 403 0.55 -30.22 -0.60
C ARG A 403 0.83 -30.20 0.91
N SER A 404 1.60 -31.16 1.39
CA SER A 404 1.96 -31.27 2.80
C SER A 404 2.90 -30.17 3.28
N GLY A 405 3.69 -29.58 2.38
CA GLY A 405 4.54 -28.41 2.64
C GLY A 405 3.77 -27.09 2.72
N GLY A 406 2.51 -27.09 2.22
CA GLY A 406 1.69 -25.90 2.20
C GLY A 406 2.20 -24.79 1.27
N ALA A 407 1.76 -23.56 1.53
CA ALA A 407 2.19 -22.38 0.79
C ALA A 407 2.35 -21.14 1.67
N GLY A 408 3.08 -20.18 1.15
CA GLY A 408 3.34 -18.90 1.76
C GLY A 408 3.39 -17.75 0.76
N VAL A 409 3.74 -16.56 1.24
CA VAL A 409 3.88 -15.34 0.43
C VAL A 409 5.14 -14.57 0.82
N TYR A 410 5.83 -14.08 -0.18
CA TYR A 410 6.85 -13.05 -0.09
C TYR A 410 6.32 -11.78 -0.75
N TYR A 411 6.11 -10.71 0.05
CA TYR A 411 5.41 -9.48 -0.32
C TYR A 411 6.30 -8.24 -0.13
N HIS A 412 6.14 -7.21 -0.98
CA HIS A 412 6.97 -6.01 -0.96
C HIS A 412 6.22 -4.77 -0.46
N THR A 413 6.82 -4.02 0.46
CA THR A 413 6.47 -2.63 0.76
C THR A 413 7.57 -1.65 0.34
N SER A 414 8.73 -2.18 -0.05
CA SER A 414 9.82 -1.47 -0.69
C SER A 414 10.43 -2.32 -1.80
N TYR A 415 11.04 -1.69 -2.80
CA TYR A 415 11.70 -2.41 -3.88
C TYR A 415 12.81 -1.57 -4.52
N TRP A 416 13.94 -2.21 -4.76
CA TRP A 416 15.05 -1.65 -5.51
C TRP A 416 15.18 -2.34 -6.87
N GLY A 417 14.62 -1.75 -7.91
CA GLY A 417 14.69 -2.36 -9.24
C GLY A 417 13.79 -1.71 -10.28
N ARG A 418 13.61 -2.41 -11.42
CA ARG A 418 12.88 -1.94 -12.60
C ARG A 418 11.39 -2.29 -12.53
N PRO A 419 10.50 -1.41 -13.03
CA PRO A 419 10.72 -0.16 -13.75
C PRO A 419 11.19 1.01 -12.90
N HIS A 420 10.96 1.03 -11.58
CA HIS A 420 11.29 2.13 -10.71
C HIS A 420 11.42 1.67 -9.26
N ASP A 421 12.41 2.18 -8.53
CA ASP A 421 12.58 1.93 -7.11
C ASP A 421 11.67 2.83 -6.23
N TYR A 422 11.28 2.32 -5.05
CA TYR A 422 10.55 3.05 -4.02
C TYR A 422 10.99 2.53 -2.64
N LEU A 423 11.74 3.36 -1.89
CA LEU A 423 12.47 2.95 -0.69
C LEU A 423 12.45 4.01 0.41
N TRP A 424 12.31 5.30 0.04
CA TRP A 424 12.46 6.41 0.95
C TRP A 424 11.22 6.66 1.83
N LEU A 425 10.04 6.46 1.28
CA LEU A 425 8.76 6.69 1.96
C LEU A 425 7.89 5.43 1.94
N ASN A 426 7.07 5.25 2.96
CA ASN A 426 6.05 4.20 2.96
C ASN A 426 4.87 4.64 2.08
N SER A 427 4.95 4.34 0.80
CA SER A 427 3.95 4.71 -0.22
C SER A 427 3.07 3.54 -0.68
N THR A 428 3.25 2.34 -0.11
CA THR A 428 2.39 1.18 -0.39
C THR A 428 1.05 1.31 0.33
N ASN A 429 -0.04 1.28 -0.44
CA ASN A 429 -1.39 1.42 0.09
C ASN A 429 -1.76 0.25 1.01
N PRO A 430 -2.16 0.51 2.28
CA PRO A 430 -2.49 -0.55 3.24
C PRO A 430 -3.71 -1.39 2.84
N VAL A 431 -4.67 -0.82 2.11
CA VAL A 431 -5.85 -1.55 1.62
C VAL A 431 -5.48 -2.50 0.49
N LEU A 432 -4.53 -2.12 -0.39
CA LEU A 432 -3.98 -3.04 -1.40
C LEU A 432 -3.30 -4.24 -0.72
N MET A 433 -2.45 -3.98 0.28
CA MET A 433 -1.77 -5.05 1.02
C MET A 433 -2.79 -5.97 1.70
N TRP A 434 -3.81 -5.41 2.34
CA TRP A 434 -4.89 -6.20 2.97
C TRP A 434 -5.65 -7.05 1.94
N GLU A 435 -5.98 -6.49 0.78
CA GLU A 435 -6.68 -7.20 -0.29
C GLU A 435 -5.86 -8.40 -0.78
N GLU A 436 -4.60 -8.18 -1.12
CA GLU A 436 -3.70 -9.21 -1.64
C GLU A 436 -3.42 -10.31 -0.60
N MET A 437 -3.22 -9.93 0.68
CA MET A 437 -3.00 -10.91 1.74
C MET A 437 -4.27 -11.67 2.13
N SER A 438 -5.46 -11.03 2.04
CA SER A 438 -6.76 -11.70 2.21
C SER A 438 -6.99 -12.74 1.12
N LYS A 439 -6.64 -12.40 -0.12
CA LYS A 439 -6.65 -13.30 -1.28
C LYS A 439 -5.73 -14.50 -1.04
N ALA A 440 -4.47 -14.24 -0.67
CA ALA A 440 -3.49 -15.28 -0.38
C ALA A 440 -3.96 -16.23 0.75
N TYR A 441 -4.50 -15.69 1.82
CA TYR A 441 -5.04 -16.47 2.93
C TYR A 441 -6.24 -17.34 2.50
N GLY A 442 -7.13 -16.82 1.64
CA GLY A 442 -8.24 -17.55 1.05
C GLY A 442 -7.78 -18.76 0.23
N PHE A 443 -6.67 -18.60 -0.50
CA PHE A 443 -6.01 -19.67 -1.30
C PHE A 443 -5.02 -20.51 -0.48
N LYS A 444 -5.15 -20.54 0.85
CA LYS A 444 -4.39 -21.39 1.80
C LYS A 444 -2.88 -21.11 1.87
N SER A 445 -2.40 -19.96 1.43
CA SER A 445 -1.01 -19.55 1.66
C SER A 445 -0.85 -19.10 3.12
N ARG A 446 -0.62 -20.06 4.05
CA ARG A 446 -0.69 -19.84 5.51
C ARG A 446 0.54 -20.34 6.27
N ASP A 447 1.54 -20.89 5.58
CA ASP A 447 2.69 -21.50 6.25
C ASP A 447 3.85 -20.52 6.45
N LEU A 448 4.06 -19.56 5.52
CA LEU A 448 5.13 -18.58 5.61
C LEU A 448 4.70 -17.25 4.97
N TRP A 449 4.70 -16.17 5.75
CA TRP A 449 4.55 -14.80 5.25
C TRP A 449 5.79 -13.98 5.58
N ILE A 450 6.44 -13.45 4.54
CA ILE A 450 7.62 -12.58 4.65
C ILE A 450 7.32 -11.25 3.97
N LEU A 451 7.51 -10.17 4.72
CA LEU A 451 7.42 -8.80 4.22
C LEU A 451 8.81 -8.26 3.91
N ASN A 452 9.08 -7.95 2.64
CA ASN A 452 10.21 -7.11 2.30
C ASN A 452 9.87 -5.67 2.68
N CYS A 453 10.48 -5.18 3.73
CA CYS A 453 10.28 -3.82 4.26
C CYS A 453 11.51 -2.92 4.08
N GLY A 454 12.51 -3.38 3.34
CA GLY A 454 13.77 -2.65 3.16
C GLY A 454 14.52 -2.49 4.47
N ASP A 455 14.31 -1.36 5.14
CA ASP A 455 15.07 -0.93 6.31
C ASP A 455 14.27 -0.84 7.63
N ILE A 456 13.10 -1.39 7.73
CA ILE A 456 12.14 -1.16 8.84
C ILE A 456 11.55 0.26 8.78
N LYS A 457 12.40 1.29 8.78
CA LYS A 457 11.98 2.69 8.61
C LYS A 457 11.99 3.07 7.12
N PRO A 458 10.91 3.69 6.63
CA PRO A 458 9.72 4.23 7.33
C PRO A 458 8.46 3.33 7.25
N HIS A 459 8.61 2.00 7.27
CA HIS A 459 7.52 1.06 6.98
C HIS A 459 6.74 0.58 8.22
N GLU A 460 6.87 1.27 9.36
CA GLU A 460 6.36 0.86 10.67
C GLU A 460 4.89 0.45 10.63
N TYR A 461 4.00 1.28 10.06
CA TYR A 461 2.57 0.97 10.01
C TYR A 461 2.26 -0.27 9.16
N ASN A 462 2.87 -0.39 7.98
CA ASN A 462 2.62 -1.53 7.10
C ASN A 462 3.21 -2.83 7.66
N ILE A 463 4.35 -2.76 8.36
CA ILE A 463 4.92 -3.91 9.08
C ILE A 463 3.93 -4.42 10.14
N GLU A 464 3.38 -3.53 10.95
CA GLU A 464 2.42 -3.92 11.99
C GLU A 464 1.14 -4.49 11.38
N LEU A 465 0.55 -3.83 10.38
CA LEU A 465 -0.64 -4.32 9.70
C LEU A 465 -0.45 -5.71 9.11
N PHE A 466 0.67 -5.94 8.42
CA PHE A 466 1.01 -7.24 7.83
C PHE A 466 1.14 -8.34 8.88
N LEU A 467 1.85 -8.06 9.98
CA LEU A 467 2.08 -9.04 11.04
C LEU A 467 0.85 -9.28 11.93
N ASP A 468 0.00 -8.27 12.12
CA ASP A 468 -1.29 -8.43 12.82
C ASP A 468 -2.27 -9.27 11.98
N MET A 469 -2.32 -9.09 10.65
CA MET A 469 -3.06 -10.00 9.75
C MET A 469 -2.52 -11.42 9.84
N ALA A 470 -1.20 -11.60 9.81
CA ALA A 470 -0.57 -12.92 9.91
C ALA A 470 -0.81 -13.59 11.26
N TRP A 471 -0.96 -12.79 12.33
CA TRP A 471 -1.32 -13.31 13.66
C TRP A 471 -2.79 -13.73 13.74
N ASN A 472 -3.73 -12.89 13.32
CA ASN A 472 -5.16 -13.19 13.38
C ASN A 472 -5.93 -12.61 12.19
N MET A 473 -6.00 -13.35 11.10
CA MET A 473 -6.72 -12.93 9.89
C MET A 473 -8.23 -12.75 10.13
N GLY A 474 -8.79 -13.39 11.16
CA GLY A 474 -10.20 -13.24 11.52
C GLY A 474 -10.60 -11.82 11.92
N ASP A 475 -9.68 -11.01 12.45
CA ASP A 475 -9.92 -9.61 12.78
C ASP A 475 -10.01 -8.73 11.50
N PHE A 476 -9.63 -9.26 10.34
CA PHE A 476 -9.53 -8.55 9.07
C PHE A 476 -10.52 -9.02 7.99
N GLU A 477 -11.56 -9.76 8.36
CA GLU A 477 -12.58 -10.25 7.42
C GLU A 477 -13.49 -9.16 6.85
N LYS A 478 -13.62 -8.02 7.54
CA LYS A 478 -14.51 -6.93 7.13
C LYS A 478 -13.81 -5.96 6.19
N ASN A 479 -14.54 -5.44 5.21
CA ASN A 479 -14.03 -4.48 4.22
C ASN A 479 -13.46 -3.18 4.81
N ASN A 480 -13.84 -2.81 6.03
CA ASN A 480 -13.30 -1.64 6.74
C ASN A 480 -12.23 -2.00 7.80
N ALA A 481 -11.71 -3.21 7.79
CA ALA A 481 -10.77 -3.69 8.80
C ALA A 481 -9.49 -2.84 8.86
N VAL A 482 -8.97 -2.41 7.71
CA VAL A 482 -7.79 -1.54 7.64
C VAL A 482 -8.04 -0.18 8.31
N GLU A 483 -9.19 0.44 8.06
CA GLU A 483 -9.56 1.71 8.71
C GLU A 483 -9.67 1.56 10.23
N VAL A 484 -10.33 0.47 10.69
CA VAL A 484 -10.45 0.16 12.12
C VAL A 484 -9.06 -0.07 12.74
N HIS A 485 -8.20 -0.83 12.09
CA HIS A 485 -6.83 -1.07 12.53
C HIS A 485 -6.02 0.25 12.61
N HIS A 486 -6.12 1.08 11.59
CA HIS A 486 -5.43 2.38 11.55
C HIS A 486 -5.92 3.32 12.67
N GLN A 487 -7.23 3.35 12.93
CA GLN A 487 -7.81 4.10 14.04
C GLN A 487 -7.32 3.59 15.41
N GLN A 488 -7.20 2.27 15.59
CA GLN A 488 -6.66 1.66 16.81
C GLN A 488 -5.17 1.97 16.99
N TRP A 489 -4.39 1.86 15.90
CA TRP A 489 -2.97 2.23 15.87
C TRP A 489 -2.79 3.72 16.25
N ALA A 490 -3.50 4.63 15.59
CA ALA A 490 -3.42 6.06 15.89
C ALA A 490 -3.87 6.39 17.33
N THR A 491 -4.87 5.66 17.87
CA THR A 491 -5.32 5.80 19.26
C THR A 491 -4.23 5.40 20.23
N ARG A 492 -3.52 4.30 19.97
CA ARG A 492 -2.43 3.82 20.82
C ARG A 492 -1.24 4.77 20.82
N GLU A 493 -0.84 5.25 19.63
CA GLU A 493 0.37 6.07 19.48
C GLU A 493 0.15 7.53 19.91
N PHE A 494 -1.03 8.11 19.65
CA PHE A 494 -1.23 9.56 19.76
C PHE A 494 -2.45 9.98 20.58
N GLY A 495 -3.13 9.04 21.21
CA GLY A 495 -4.32 9.29 22.02
C GLY A 495 -5.62 9.34 21.20
N LYS A 496 -6.72 9.02 21.87
CA LYS A 496 -8.06 8.92 21.26
C LYS A 496 -8.52 10.23 20.62
N GLU A 497 -8.12 11.35 21.19
CA GLU A 497 -8.50 12.72 20.74
C GLU A 497 -7.87 13.10 19.40
N ASN A 498 -6.74 12.52 19.04
CA ASN A 498 -6.02 12.80 17.80
C ASN A 498 -6.24 11.72 16.71
N ALA A 499 -6.68 10.53 17.11
CA ALA A 499 -6.70 9.35 16.27
C ALA A 499 -7.49 9.53 14.97
N ALA A 500 -8.70 10.07 15.03
CA ALA A 500 -9.53 10.28 13.84
C ALA A 500 -8.90 11.25 12.83
N ALA A 501 -8.24 12.32 13.32
CA ALA A 501 -7.56 13.27 12.46
C ALA A 501 -6.33 12.65 11.79
N ILE A 502 -5.54 11.86 12.54
CA ILE A 502 -4.35 11.16 12.01
C ILE A 502 -4.77 10.12 10.98
N THR A 503 -5.77 9.28 11.29
CA THR A 503 -6.28 8.28 10.35
C THR A 503 -6.73 8.92 9.04
N LYS A 504 -7.46 10.04 9.10
CA LYS A 504 -7.86 10.77 7.90
C LYS A 504 -6.66 11.33 7.11
N ILE A 505 -5.69 11.91 7.78
CA ILE A 505 -4.47 12.45 7.14
C ILE A 505 -3.73 11.33 6.42
N MET A 506 -3.51 10.19 7.08
CA MET A 506 -2.78 9.08 6.48
C MET A 506 -3.57 8.40 5.35
N ASN A 507 -4.89 8.31 5.46
CA ASN A 507 -5.73 7.82 4.35
C ASN A 507 -5.65 8.76 3.13
N ASP A 508 -5.69 10.09 3.33
CA ASP A 508 -5.50 11.08 2.27
C ASP A 508 -4.08 10.95 1.65
N TYR A 509 -3.05 10.71 2.48
CA TYR A 509 -1.68 10.45 2.03
C TYR A 509 -1.57 9.19 1.17
N TYR A 510 -2.09 8.05 1.64
CA TYR A 510 -2.05 6.80 0.88
C TYR A 510 -2.86 6.86 -0.41
N LYS A 511 -3.96 7.60 -0.44
CA LYS A 511 -4.71 7.88 -1.67
C LYS A 511 -3.85 8.59 -2.71
N LEU A 512 -3.20 9.69 -2.32
CA LEU A 512 -2.34 10.45 -3.23
C LEU A 512 -1.11 9.64 -3.68
N ALA A 513 -0.52 8.86 -2.76
CA ALA A 513 0.60 7.97 -3.08
C ALA A 513 0.18 6.82 -4.00
N PHE A 514 -1.04 6.29 -3.86
CA PHE A 514 -1.58 5.25 -4.72
C PHE A 514 -1.77 5.74 -6.17
N GLN A 515 -2.32 6.94 -6.36
CA GLN A 515 -2.48 7.53 -7.70
C GLN A 515 -1.13 7.64 -8.43
N ARG A 516 -0.08 8.03 -7.75
CA ARG A 516 1.32 7.95 -8.18
C ARG A 516 2.23 7.99 -6.96
N ARG A 517 3.17 7.05 -6.85
CA ARG A 517 4.13 7.09 -5.74
C ARG A 517 4.96 8.37 -5.81
N PRO A 518 5.23 9.04 -4.67
CA PRO A 518 6.06 10.24 -4.65
C PRO A 518 7.43 10.01 -5.32
N GLU A 519 8.05 8.87 -5.06
CA GLU A 519 9.36 8.50 -5.59
C GLU A 519 9.38 8.37 -7.13
N PHE A 520 8.21 8.14 -7.75
CA PHE A 520 8.10 8.05 -9.21
C PHE A 520 8.06 9.41 -9.93
N MET A 521 8.09 10.51 -9.16
CA MET A 521 8.14 11.85 -9.73
C MET A 521 9.55 12.16 -10.23
N GLY A 522 9.66 12.65 -11.46
CA GLY A 522 10.91 13.12 -12.04
C GLY A 522 11.81 12.06 -12.69
N TRP A 523 11.49 10.78 -12.54
CA TRP A 523 12.25 9.69 -13.16
C TRP A 523 11.71 9.34 -14.54
N SER A 524 12.57 8.78 -15.40
CA SER A 524 12.09 7.99 -16.52
C SER A 524 11.58 6.64 -16.01
N GLN A 525 10.84 5.95 -16.84
CA GLN A 525 10.10 4.74 -16.43
C GLN A 525 10.94 3.49 -16.20
N VAL A 526 12.27 3.55 -16.36
CA VAL A 526 13.12 2.35 -16.29
C VAL A 526 14.36 2.64 -15.46
N GLU A 527 14.44 2.05 -14.27
CA GLU A 527 15.68 2.02 -13.49
C GLU A 527 16.71 1.11 -14.21
N PRO A 528 18.00 1.41 -14.21
CA PRO A 528 18.70 2.48 -13.52
C PRO A 528 18.85 3.76 -14.35
N VAL A 529 17.85 4.18 -15.04
CA VAL A 529 17.93 5.38 -15.86
C VAL A 529 18.18 6.61 -15.01
N THR A 530 19.13 7.41 -15.41
CA THR A 530 19.57 8.61 -14.71
C THR A 530 18.99 9.90 -15.26
N LYS A 531 18.21 9.82 -16.35
CA LYS A 531 17.57 11.00 -16.95
C LYS A 531 16.25 11.28 -16.27
N ALA A 532 16.05 12.52 -15.84
CA ALA A 532 14.75 13.00 -15.42
C ALA A 532 13.77 12.98 -16.60
N GLY A 533 12.58 12.47 -16.40
CA GLY A 533 11.49 12.46 -17.37
C GLY A 533 10.56 13.65 -17.22
N LYS A 534 9.81 13.96 -18.25
CA LYS A 534 8.65 14.89 -18.13
C LYS A 534 7.54 14.20 -17.35
N THR A 535 6.74 15.00 -16.63
CA THR A 535 5.54 14.46 -15.98
C THR A 535 4.51 13.99 -17.01
N GLU A 536 3.79 12.92 -16.66
CA GLU A 536 2.63 12.45 -17.42
C GLU A 536 1.34 13.20 -17.03
N LEU A 537 1.37 14.02 -15.97
CA LEU A 537 0.25 14.84 -15.53
C LEU A 537 0.05 16.01 -16.50
N THR A 538 -1.18 16.20 -16.96
CA THR A 538 -1.49 17.32 -17.85
C THR A 538 -1.56 18.65 -17.11
N GLN A 539 -1.10 19.73 -17.79
CA GLN A 539 -1.13 21.10 -17.25
C GLN A 539 -2.25 21.95 -17.84
N PHE A 540 -3.02 21.40 -18.79
CA PHE A 540 -3.96 22.17 -19.59
C PHE A 540 -5.30 21.46 -19.89
N HIS A 541 -5.50 20.24 -19.38
CA HIS A 541 -6.77 19.52 -19.49
C HIS A 541 -7.31 19.19 -18.10
N TYR A 542 -8.63 19.09 -17.98
CA TYR A 542 -9.36 18.61 -16.80
C TYR A 542 -8.95 19.28 -15.47
N GLY A 543 -8.70 20.59 -15.52
CA GLY A 543 -8.43 21.41 -14.32
C GLY A 543 -6.98 21.55 -13.91
N ASP A 544 -5.98 21.24 -14.75
CA ASP A 544 -4.55 21.28 -14.45
C ASP A 544 -4.16 20.24 -13.38
N GLU A 545 -3.91 18.99 -13.79
CA GLU A 545 -3.55 17.88 -12.88
C GLU A 545 -2.28 18.19 -12.08
N VAL A 546 -1.32 18.93 -12.67
CA VAL A 546 -0.06 19.31 -11.97
C VAL A 546 -0.35 20.19 -10.78
N MET A 547 -1.07 21.30 -10.96
CA MET A 547 -1.41 22.21 -9.85
C MET A 547 -2.42 21.58 -8.89
N GLY A 548 -3.34 20.75 -9.40
CA GLY A 548 -4.27 19.96 -8.57
C GLY A 548 -3.53 19.07 -7.57
N ARG A 549 -2.53 18.34 -8.05
CA ARG A 549 -1.72 17.46 -7.20
C ARG A 549 -0.84 18.23 -6.20
N ILE A 550 -0.19 19.31 -6.63
CA ILE A 550 0.58 20.18 -5.71
C ILE A 550 -0.33 20.67 -4.58
N LYS A 551 -1.48 21.27 -4.90
CA LYS A 551 -2.43 21.79 -3.92
C LYS A 551 -2.96 20.73 -2.96
N ALA A 552 -3.21 19.52 -3.45
CA ALA A 552 -3.66 18.41 -2.61
C ALA A 552 -2.62 18.04 -1.53
N TYR A 553 -1.36 17.93 -1.91
CA TYR A 553 -0.27 17.67 -0.97
C TYR A 553 0.02 18.84 -0.02
N GLU A 554 -0.03 20.08 -0.51
CA GLU A 554 0.11 21.27 0.32
C GLU A 554 -1.01 21.36 1.38
N ALA A 555 -2.25 21.12 0.98
CA ALA A 555 -3.39 21.09 1.90
C ALA A 555 -3.24 19.99 2.95
N LEU A 556 -2.70 18.83 2.58
CA LEU A 556 -2.43 17.75 3.50
C LEU A 556 -1.33 18.14 4.51
N LEU A 557 -0.24 18.74 4.03
CA LEU A 557 0.86 19.21 4.88
C LEU A 557 0.39 20.30 5.87
N VAL A 558 -0.51 21.19 5.44
CA VAL A 558 -1.13 22.19 6.34
C VAL A 558 -1.91 21.51 7.47
N LYS A 559 -2.69 20.45 7.17
CA LYS A 559 -3.43 19.67 8.18
C LYS A 559 -2.48 19.03 9.21
N VAL A 560 -1.37 18.43 8.74
CA VAL A 560 -0.37 17.81 9.63
C VAL A 560 0.29 18.84 10.53
N LYS A 561 0.74 19.97 9.98
CA LYS A 561 1.34 21.08 10.74
C LYS A 561 0.36 21.65 11.77
N GLY A 562 -0.92 21.77 11.42
CA GLY A 562 -1.98 22.22 12.33
C GLY A 562 -2.29 21.25 13.47
N LEU A 563 -2.02 19.96 13.28
CA LEU A 563 -2.24 18.92 14.29
C LEU A 563 -1.04 18.82 15.28
N GLN A 564 0.17 19.07 14.82
CA GLN A 564 1.40 18.91 15.60
C GLN A 564 1.37 19.59 16.99
N PRO A 565 0.88 20.84 17.18
CA PRO A 565 0.81 21.47 18.50
C PRO A 565 -0.12 20.78 19.50
N ARG A 566 -1.03 19.91 19.02
CA ARG A 566 -1.96 19.13 19.87
C ARG A 566 -1.35 17.84 20.40
N ILE A 567 -0.25 17.40 19.79
CA ILE A 567 0.45 16.19 20.18
C ILE A 567 1.25 16.44 21.46
N SER A 568 1.17 15.52 22.41
CA SER A 568 1.90 15.64 23.67
C SER A 568 3.42 15.72 23.44
N LYS A 569 4.14 16.45 24.31
CA LYS A 569 5.58 16.58 24.20
C LYS A 569 6.32 15.24 24.12
N ALA A 570 5.83 14.22 24.83
CA ALA A 570 6.42 12.90 24.86
C ALA A 570 6.25 12.13 23.53
N GLN A 571 5.27 12.50 22.72
CA GLN A 571 4.93 11.84 21.45
C GLN A 571 5.35 12.65 20.23
N GLN A 572 6.01 13.81 20.40
CA GLN A 572 6.41 14.68 19.27
C GLN A 572 7.40 13.98 18.33
N ASP A 573 8.36 13.22 18.86
CA ASP A 573 9.35 12.50 18.03
C ASP A 573 8.63 11.41 17.20
N ALA A 574 7.79 10.61 17.84
CA ALA A 574 6.99 9.61 17.13
C ALA A 574 6.04 10.21 16.08
N PHE A 575 5.41 11.35 16.38
CA PHE A 575 4.56 12.05 15.41
C PHE A 575 5.37 12.56 14.23
N TYR A 576 6.57 13.08 14.48
CA TYR A 576 7.46 13.53 13.41
C TYR A 576 7.82 12.35 12.49
N GLU A 577 8.20 11.20 13.04
CA GLU A 577 8.60 10.01 12.28
C GLU A 577 7.45 9.39 11.50
N LEU A 578 6.33 9.16 12.19
CA LEU A 578 5.25 8.30 11.68
C LEU A 578 4.19 9.05 10.86
N VAL A 579 4.09 10.39 11.01
CA VAL A 579 3.03 11.18 10.38
C VAL A 579 3.60 12.38 9.62
N TYR A 580 4.40 13.22 10.28
CA TYR A 580 4.87 14.46 9.68
C TYR A 580 5.83 14.23 8.53
N TYR A 581 6.91 13.50 8.75
CA TYR A 581 7.98 13.31 7.77
C TYR A 581 7.51 12.60 6.48
N PRO A 582 6.71 11.51 6.54
CA PRO A 582 6.19 10.89 5.32
C PRO A 582 5.34 11.86 4.47
N VAL A 583 4.45 12.63 5.12
CA VAL A 583 3.60 13.60 4.41
C VAL A 583 4.42 14.78 3.88
N ALA A 584 5.35 15.32 4.68
CA ALA A 584 6.21 16.43 4.27
C ALA A 584 7.13 16.01 3.12
N GLY A 585 7.79 14.85 3.24
CA GLY A 585 8.65 14.30 2.20
C GLY A 585 7.93 14.12 0.87
N ALA A 586 6.74 13.50 0.90
CA ALA A 586 5.91 13.32 -0.30
C ALA A 586 5.45 14.65 -0.90
N SER A 587 4.99 15.57 -0.07
CA SER A 587 4.57 16.91 -0.51
C SER A 587 5.71 17.66 -1.18
N LEU A 588 6.86 17.71 -0.53
CA LEU A 588 8.03 18.44 -1.02
C LEU A 588 8.63 17.81 -2.27
N LEU A 589 8.65 16.48 -2.39
CA LEU A 589 9.14 15.80 -3.60
C LEU A 589 8.24 16.07 -4.80
N ASN A 590 6.91 16.07 -4.61
CA ASN A 590 5.97 16.48 -5.64
C ASN A 590 6.18 17.95 -6.03
N GLN A 591 6.32 18.86 -5.06
CA GLN A 591 6.59 20.27 -5.32
C GLN A 591 7.92 20.47 -6.06
N LYS A 592 9.00 19.80 -5.65
CA LYS A 592 10.31 19.85 -6.31
C LYS A 592 10.19 19.61 -7.82
N TRP A 593 9.50 18.55 -8.22
CA TRP A 593 9.41 18.15 -9.63
C TRP A 593 8.31 18.89 -10.37
N LEU A 594 7.12 19.00 -9.80
CA LEU A 594 5.96 19.56 -10.48
C LEU A 594 6.09 21.08 -10.67
N TYR A 595 6.70 21.81 -9.76
CA TYR A 595 7.04 23.21 -9.98
C TYR A 595 8.13 23.40 -11.03
N ALA A 596 9.08 22.48 -11.17
CA ALA A 596 10.03 22.52 -12.28
C ALA A 596 9.35 22.30 -13.64
N TYR A 597 8.40 21.37 -13.73
CA TYR A 597 7.60 21.19 -14.95
C TYR A 597 6.70 22.39 -15.25
N LYS A 598 6.09 22.98 -14.23
CA LYS A 598 5.30 24.20 -14.38
C LYS A 598 6.16 25.38 -14.83
N ASN A 599 7.38 25.50 -14.30
CA ASN A 599 8.36 26.49 -14.74
C ASN A 599 8.66 26.36 -16.25
N GLN A 600 8.95 25.16 -16.74
CA GLN A 600 9.21 24.91 -18.15
C GLN A 600 8.01 25.29 -19.03
N PHE A 601 6.81 24.87 -18.62
CA PHE A 601 5.56 25.16 -19.34
C PHE A 601 5.28 26.67 -19.44
N VAL A 602 5.40 27.42 -18.37
CA VAL A 602 5.15 28.88 -18.38
C VAL A 602 6.29 29.66 -19.03
N ALA A 603 7.51 29.09 -19.07
CA ALA A 603 8.62 29.67 -19.81
C ALA A 603 8.34 29.67 -21.32
N ASP A 604 7.76 28.58 -21.83
CA ASP A 604 7.35 28.48 -23.26
C ASP A 604 6.29 29.52 -23.62
N GLN A 605 5.50 29.98 -22.62
CA GLN A 605 4.52 31.06 -22.79
C GLN A 605 5.13 32.47 -22.66
N GLY A 606 6.41 32.59 -22.29
CA GLY A 606 7.09 33.85 -22.03
C GLY A 606 6.65 34.55 -20.73
N SER A 607 6.12 33.77 -19.78
CA SER A 607 5.59 34.29 -18.50
C SER A 607 6.67 34.63 -17.50
N LYS A 608 6.55 35.76 -16.78
CA LYS A 608 7.38 36.11 -15.62
C LYS A 608 7.20 35.15 -14.44
N SER A 609 6.11 34.37 -14.38
CA SER A 609 5.90 33.31 -13.39
C SER A 609 6.96 32.21 -13.45
N THR A 610 7.74 32.15 -14.52
CA THR A 610 8.87 31.22 -14.69
C THR A 610 9.83 31.29 -13.48
N SER A 611 10.23 32.48 -13.05
CA SER A 611 11.11 32.66 -11.89
C SER A 611 10.45 32.22 -10.57
N TYR A 612 9.16 32.48 -10.41
CA TYR A 612 8.40 32.06 -9.23
C TYR A 612 8.41 30.54 -9.10
N PHE A 613 8.07 29.79 -10.17
CA PHE A 613 8.03 28.33 -10.12
C PHE A 613 9.43 27.70 -10.00
N ALA A 614 10.47 28.32 -10.59
CA ALA A 614 11.85 27.93 -10.37
C ALA A 614 12.26 28.00 -8.89
N ASN A 615 11.92 29.11 -8.23
CA ASN A 615 12.20 29.33 -6.82
C ASN A 615 11.43 28.32 -5.94
N LYS A 616 10.15 28.05 -6.23
CA LYS A 616 9.35 27.06 -5.50
C LYS A 616 9.92 25.64 -5.61
N SER A 617 10.39 25.23 -6.77
CA SER A 617 11.09 23.95 -6.96
C SER A 617 12.37 23.88 -6.11
N LYS A 618 13.16 24.94 -6.11
CA LYS A 618 14.41 25.04 -5.32
C LYS A 618 14.13 25.03 -3.82
N GLU A 619 13.16 25.82 -3.34
CA GLU A 619 12.73 25.85 -1.93
C GLU A 619 12.30 24.46 -1.44
N ALA A 620 11.51 23.73 -2.26
CA ALA A 620 11.08 22.37 -1.94
C ALA A 620 12.28 21.43 -1.79
N PHE A 621 13.22 21.46 -2.71
CA PHE A 621 14.44 20.63 -2.65
C PHE A 621 15.29 20.94 -1.40
N GLN A 622 15.51 22.24 -1.10
CA GLN A 622 16.27 22.65 0.08
C GLN A 622 15.55 22.21 1.37
N THR A 623 14.21 22.31 1.40
CA THR A 623 13.43 21.91 2.56
C THR A 623 13.50 20.40 2.80
N ILE A 624 13.50 19.55 1.75
CA ILE A 624 13.74 18.11 1.90
C ILE A 624 15.08 17.86 2.62
N GLN A 625 16.12 18.58 2.22
CA GLN A 625 17.44 18.41 2.85
C GLN A 625 17.43 18.81 4.33
N VAL A 626 16.77 19.92 4.68
CA VAL A 626 16.63 20.38 6.06
C VAL A 626 15.84 19.38 6.92
N GLU A 627 14.70 18.89 6.42
CA GLU A 627 13.87 17.91 7.15
C GLU A 627 14.61 16.57 7.32
N THR A 628 15.35 16.14 6.32
CA THR A 628 16.16 14.92 6.39
C THR A 628 17.33 15.05 7.36
N GLU A 629 18.00 16.21 7.37
CA GLU A 629 19.04 16.52 8.34
C GLU A 629 18.49 16.56 9.76
N TYR A 630 17.30 17.15 9.96
CA TYR A 630 16.62 17.14 11.26
C TYR A 630 16.32 15.70 11.72
N TYR A 631 15.78 14.85 10.82
CA TYR A 631 15.51 13.44 11.11
C TYR A 631 16.75 12.72 11.62
N ASN A 632 17.87 12.88 10.92
CA ASN A 632 19.11 12.19 11.22
C ASN A 632 19.80 12.74 12.48
N THR A 633 19.91 14.05 12.63
CA THR A 633 20.86 14.65 13.59
C THR A 633 20.22 15.27 14.82
N LYS A 634 18.93 15.60 14.77
CA LYS A 634 18.22 16.31 15.86
C LYS A 634 17.18 15.42 16.54
N LEU A 635 16.42 14.67 15.76
CA LEU A 635 15.39 13.79 16.28
C LEU A 635 15.98 12.83 17.32
N LYS A 636 15.36 12.77 18.48
CA LYS A 636 15.82 11.96 19.62
C LYS A 636 17.32 12.09 19.96
N GLY A 637 17.87 13.29 19.77
CA GLY A 637 19.30 13.56 20.04
C GLY A 637 20.25 12.88 19.04
N GLY A 638 19.83 12.65 17.80
CA GLY A 638 20.62 12.01 16.75
C GLY A 638 20.65 10.48 16.79
N LYS A 639 19.69 9.87 17.50
CA LYS A 639 19.56 8.40 17.55
C LYS A 639 19.51 7.75 16.18
N TRP A 640 18.90 8.42 15.18
CA TRP A 640 18.69 7.92 13.83
C TRP A 640 19.70 8.46 12.80
N ASN A 641 20.86 8.96 13.27
CA ASN A 641 21.85 9.49 12.35
C ASN A 641 22.28 8.45 11.32
N HIS A 642 22.26 8.85 10.03
CA HIS A 642 22.53 8.04 8.83
C HIS A 642 21.43 7.08 8.37
N ILE A 643 20.26 7.01 9.03
CA ILE A 643 19.21 6.07 8.61
C ILE A 643 18.35 6.59 7.46
N MET A 644 18.14 7.91 7.40
CA MET A 644 17.20 8.50 6.45
C MET A 644 17.92 9.23 5.32
N THR A 645 17.59 8.91 4.09
CA THR A 645 18.06 9.65 2.92
C THR A 645 17.07 9.51 1.74
N MET A 646 16.84 10.62 1.05
CA MET A 646 16.14 10.61 -0.25
C MET A 646 17.06 10.07 -1.36
N ALA A 647 18.36 10.20 -1.19
CA ALA A 647 19.35 10.04 -2.26
C ALA A 647 20.59 9.24 -1.79
N PRO A 648 20.49 7.93 -1.59
CA PRO A 648 21.62 7.12 -1.10
C PRO A 648 22.74 7.00 -2.13
N ARG A 649 22.44 7.25 -3.41
CA ARG A 649 23.37 7.28 -4.53
C ARG A 649 23.37 8.65 -5.18
N HIS A 650 24.50 9.10 -5.70
CA HIS A 650 24.65 10.38 -6.39
C HIS A 650 24.17 10.30 -7.85
N LEU A 651 22.84 10.09 -8.03
CA LEU A 651 22.21 10.07 -9.35
C LEU A 651 21.59 11.43 -9.66
N PRO A 652 21.62 11.87 -10.95
CA PRO A 652 21.07 13.18 -11.36
C PRO A 652 19.59 13.38 -10.99
N VAL A 653 18.80 12.31 -10.96
CA VAL A 653 17.39 12.35 -10.60
C VAL A 653 17.12 12.80 -9.15
N PHE A 654 18.10 12.64 -8.26
CA PHE A 654 17.99 13.12 -6.88
C PHE A 654 18.40 14.59 -6.71
N SER A 655 19.05 15.16 -7.72
CA SER A 655 19.51 16.56 -7.72
C SER A 655 18.34 17.53 -7.90
N GLN A 656 18.63 18.83 -7.81
CA GLN A 656 17.72 19.90 -8.21
C GLN A 656 17.36 19.72 -9.70
N PRO A 657 16.07 19.71 -10.08
CA PRO A 657 15.68 19.69 -11.48
C PRO A 657 16.16 20.92 -12.23
N SER A 658 16.46 20.75 -13.51
CA SER A 658 16.73 21.89 -14.39
C SER A 658 15.47 22.76 -14.52
N VAL A 659 15.67 24.07 -14.57
CA VAL A 659 14.62 25.05 -14.75
C VAL A 659 14.96 25.97 -15.92
N SER A 660 13.93 26.46 -16.59
CA SER A 660 14.03 27.43 -17.68
C SER A 660 14.04 28.85 -17.18
N ALA A 661 14.63 29.75 -17.95
CA ALA A 661 14.52 31.19 -17.78
C ALA A 661 13.92 31.82 -19.06
N VAL A 662 13.17 32.87 -18.91
CA VAL A 662 12.60 33.62 -20.05
C VAL A 662 13.51 34.82 -20.36
N PRO A 663 13.85 35.07 -21.63
CA PRO A 663 14.54 36.29 -22.06
C PRO A 663 13.80 37.53 -21.56
N GLU A 664 14.51 38.49 -21.03
CA GLU A 664 13.89 39.74 -20.54
C GLU A 664 13.43 40.65 -21.71
N SER A 665 12.10 40.93 -21.76
CA SER A 665 11.56 42.00 -22.55
C SER A 665 11.48 43.28 -21.70
N GLU A 666 11.86 44.42 -22.27
CA GLU A 666 11.85 45.70 -21.52
C GLU A 666 10.45 46.28 -21.31
N THR A 667 9.44 45.75 -22.00
CA THR A 667 8.05 46.29 -21.93
C THR A 667 7.08 45.28 -21.35
N ALA A 668 6.36 45.70 -20.30
CA ALA A 668 5.30 44.91 -19.70
C ALA A 668 4.13 44.71 -20.70
N SER A 669 3.74 43.46 -20.89
CA SER A 669 2.54 43.11 -21.69
C SER A 669 1.76 41.97 -21.00
N LEU A 670 0.48 41.87 -21.35
CA LEU A 670 -0.42 40.85 -20.82
C LEU A 670 -0.30 39.55 -21.63
N GLY A 671 -0.18 38.43 -20.93
CA GLY A 671 -0.35 37.10 -21.51
C GLY A 671 -1.62 36.45 -20.93
N LEU A 672 -2.27 35.64 -21.78
CA LEU A 672 -3.42 34.81 -21.39
C LEU A 672 -3.14 33.39 -21.79
N ALA A 673 -3.42 32.44 -20.87
CA ALA A 673 -3.40 30.99 -21.14
C ALA A 673 -4.70 30.38 -20.66
N LEU A 674 -5.34 29.61 -21.52
CA LEU A 674 -6.66 29.01 -21.28
C LEU A 674 -6.50 27.54 -20.89
N GLU A 675 -7.44 27.03 -20.14
CA GLU A 675 -7.60 25.56 -20.07
C GLU A 675 -7.85 25.04 -21.51
N SER A 676 -7.27 23.86 -21.82
CA SER A 676 -7.21 23.27 -23.17
C SER A 676 -6.24 23.95 -24.14
N TYR A 677 -5.43 24.90 -23.67
CA TYR A 677 -4.40 25.50 -24.52
C TYR A 677 -3.21 24.53 -24.64
N GLN A 678 -3.00 23.94 -25.81
CA GLN A 678 -1.81 23.18 -26.16
C GLN A 678 -0.81 24.06 -26.93
N MET A 679 0.38 24.24 -26.37
CA MET A 679 1.56 24.63 -27.12
C MET A 679 2.47 23.40 -27.24
N GLU A 680 2.53 22.74 -28.38
CA GLU A 680 3.63 21.83 -28.68
C GLU A 680 4.83 22.68 -29.13
N VAL A 681 5.84 22.68 -28.29
CA VAL A 681 7.16 23.22 -28.61
C VAL A 681 7.97 22.09 -29.22
N ASN A 682 8.00 21.98 -30.48
CA ASN A 682 8.86 21.28 -31.45
C ASN A 682 8.02 20.44 -32.44
N ASN A 683 7.77 21.03 -33.55
CA ASN A 683 7.16 20.49 -34.76
C ASN A 683 5.67 20.18 -34.71
N GLU A 684 4.94 21.18 -35.22
CA GLU A 684 3.62 21.05 -35.81
C GLU A 684 2.48 20.81 -34.84
N VAL A 685 1.91 21.80 -34.36
CA VAL A 685 0.52 22.19 -34.23
C VAL A 685 0.46 23.40 -33.31
N ILE A 686 0.69 24.54 -33.85
CA ILE A 686 0.20 25.80 -33.26
C ILE A 686 -1.31 25.70 -33.34
N ASN A 687 -1.97 25.53 -32.20
CA ASN A 687 -3.43 25.63 -32.18
C ASN A 687 -3.83 27.06 -32.48
N SER A 688 -4.37 27.29 -33.65
CA SER A 688 -4.92 28.60 -34.09
C SER A 688 -6.19 29.00 -33.34
N TYR A 689 -6.56 28.29 -32.25
CA TYR A 689 -7.79 28.49 -31.49
C TYR A 689 -7.51 28.89 -30.03
N ALA A 690 -6.43 29.61 -29.80
CA ALA A 690 -5.97 30.01 -28.44
C ALA A 690 -6.97 30.87 -27.65
N ASP A 691 -8.06 31.31 -28.28
CA ASP A 691 -8.93 32.35 -27.73
C ASP A 691 -10.31 31.84 -27.33
N VAL A 692 -10.51 30.53 -27.13
CA VAL A 692 -11.81 29.95 -26.76
C VAL A 692 -11.68 28.92 -25.67
N LEU A 693 -12.48 29.05 -24.60
CA LEU A 693 -12.60 28.03 -23.55
C LEU A 693 -13.36 26.78 -24.05
N PRO A 694 -13.14 25.61 -23.45
CA PRO A 694 -13.95 24.44 -23.71
C PRO A 694 -15.43 24.73 -23.49
N VAL A 695 -16.31 23.99 -24.17
CA VAL A 695 -17.76 24.21 -24.09
C VAL A 695 -18.26 23.84 -22.69
N PHE A 696 -18.95 24.74 -22.02
CA PHE A 696 -19.63 24.50 -20.76
C PHE A 696 -20.91 23.69 -20.98
N ASN A 697 -21.12 22.64 -20.21
CA ASN A 697 -22.28 21.76 -20.33
C ASN A 697 -23.24 21.97 -19.15
N ALA A 698 -24.51 22.22 -19.41
CA ALA A 698 -25.52 22.47 -18.39
C ALA A 698 -25.77 21.29 -17.46
N TYR A 699 -25.43 20.08 -17.88
CA TYR A 699 -25.65 18.87 -17.14
C TYR A 699 -24.47 18.53 -16.21
N THR A 700 -23.22 18.74 -16.66
CA THR A 700 -22.00 18.50 -15.88
C THR A 700 -21.51 19.73 -15.13
N LYS A 701 -22.02 20.94 -15.51
CA LYS A 701 -21.73 22.23 -14.86
C LYS A 701 -20.23 22.49 -14.68
N ASN A 702 -19.47 22.32 -15.75
CA ASN A 702 -18.03 22.51 -15.78
C ASN A 702 -17.61 23.89 -15.26
N THR A 703 -16.39 23.96 -14.77
CA THR A 703 -15.67 25.19 -14.45
C THR A 703 -14.34 25.15 -15.15
N TYR A 704 -13.95 26.23 -15.84
CA TYR A 704 -12.68 26.34 -16.54
C TYR A 704 -11.87 27.51 -16.00
N TYR A 705 -10.57 27.56 -16.32
CA TYR A 705 -9.70 28.63 -15.86
C TYR A 705 -9.07 29.39 -17.03
N ILE A 706 -8.68 30.64 -16.74
CA ILE A 706 -7.84 31.49 -17.57
C ILE A 706 -6.69 31.97 -16.67
N ASP A 707 -5.45 31.68 -17.04
CA ASP A 707 -4.26 32.23 -16.42
C ASP A 707 -3.93 33.58 -17.10
N VAL A 708 -3.91 34.63 -16.30
CA VAL A 708 -3.56 35.98 -16.72
C VAL A 708 -2.19 36.29 -16.14
N PHE A 709 -1.19 36.55 -16.96
CA PHE A 709 0.19 36.67 -16.52
C PHE A 709 0.95 37.81 -17.19
N LEU A 710 2.01 38.26 -16.48
CA LEU A 710 2.91 39.28 -16.93
C LEU A 710 3.94 38.71 -17.92
N LYS A 711 4.14 39.39 -19.03
CA LYS A 711 5.30 39.26 -19.92
C LYS A 711 6.12 40.54 -19.85
N GLY A 712 7.46 40.43 -19.82
CA GLY A 712 8.38 41.57 -19.76
C GLY A 712 8.49 42.20 -18.36
N LYS A 713 9.32 43.26 -18.26
CA LYS A 713 9.60 44.01 -17.06
C LYS A 713 8.52 45.03 -16.74
N GLY A 714 8.27 45.25 -15.44
CA GLY A 714 7.39 46.31 -14.95
C GLY A 714 6.09 45.82 -14.36
N THR A 715 5.08 46.66 -14.40
CA THR A 715 3.74 46.39 -13.86
C THR A 715 2.68 46.62 -14.94
N ILE A 716 1.66 45.75 -14.96
CA ILE A 716 0.53 45.90 -15.86
C ILE A 716 -0.78 45.75 -15.08
N SER A 717 -1.69 46.70 -15.27
CA SER A 717 -3.06 46.59 -14.78
C SER A 717 -3.93 46.00 -15.90
N TRP A 718 -4.82 45.09 -15.50
CA TRP A 718 -5.75 44.47 -16.42
C TRP A 718 -7.17 44.49 -15.89
N GLU A 719 -8.13 44.52 -16.79
CA GLU A 719 -9.57 44.37 -16.54
C GLU A 719 -10.14 43.25 -17.40
N ALA A 720 -11.12 42.51 -16.84
CA ALA A 720 -11.86 41.47 -17.55
C ALA A 720 -13.36 41.74 -17.39
N LYS A 721 -14.06 41.76 -18.49
CA LYS A 721 -15.51 42.05 -18.53
C LYS A 721 -16.26 40.93 -19.27
N PRO A 722 -17.12 40.16 -18.58
CA PRO A 722 -18.05 39.27 -19.25
C PRO A 722 -19.00 40.06 -20.20
N MET A 723 -19.20 39.55 -21.42
CA MET A 723 -20.09 40.17 -22.43
C MET A 723 -21.51 39.63 -22.30
N ALA A 724 -21.78 38.65 -21.46
CA ALA A 724 -23.11 38.17 -21.11
C ALA A 724 -23.32 38.12 -19.62
N ASP A 725 -24.53 38.33 -19.16
CA ASP A 725 -24.89 38.36 -17.74
C ASP A 725 -24.96 36.99 -17.08
N TRP A 726 -24.81 35.91 -17.84
CA TRP A 726 -24.71 34.54 -17.36
C TRP A 726 -23.27 34.04 -17.20
N ILE A 727 -22.23 34.79 -17.64
CA ILE A 727 -20.83 34.45 -17.40
C ILE A 727 -20.39 35.01 -16.03
N ARG A 728 -19.82 34.17 -15.20
CA ARG A 728 -19.23 34.54 -13.90
C ARG A 728 -17.72 34.30 -13.94
N ILE A 729 -16.95 35.29 -13.53
CA ILE A 729 -15.51 35.19 -13.36
C ILE A 729 -15.12 35.51 -11.91
N SER A 730 -14.15 34.78 -11.37
CA SER A 730 -13.74 34.92 -9.96
C SER A 730 -13.04 36.24 -9.64
N LYS A 731 -12.51 36.92 -10.65
CA LYS A 731 -11.81 38.20 -10.55
C LYS A 731 -11.98 39.00 -11.84
N THR A 732 -12.33 40.26 -11.71
CA THR A 732 -12.63 41.19 -12.86
C THR A 732 -11.51 42.16 -13.19
N SER A 733 -10.50 42.27 -12.32
CA SER A 733 -9.34 43.17 -12.55
C SER A 733 -8.17 42.78 -11.68
N GLY A 734 -6.99 43.27 -11.98
CA GLY A 734 -5.79 43.05 -11.16
C GLY A 734 -4.60 43.83 -11.65
N ASN A 735 -3.57 43.86 -10.77
CA ASN A 735 -2.24 44.35 -11.11
C ASN A 735 -1.27 43.20 -11.06
N LEU A 736 -0.45 43.04 -12.11
CA LEU A 736 0.62 42.06 -12.19
C LEU A 736 1.95 42.80 -12.11
N HIS A 737 2.84 42.29 -11.33
CA HIS A 737 4.21 42.76 -11.17
C HIS A 737 5.12 41.56 -10.88
N GLU A 738 6.43 41.76 -10.80
CA GLU A 738 7.40 40.65 -10.70
C GLU A 738 7.17 39.73 -9.49
N ASP A 739 6.72 40.27 -8.35
CA ASP A 739 6.40 39.46 -7.15
C ASP A 739 5.03 38.76 -7.22
N HIS A 740 4.13 39.24 -8.06
CA HIS A 740 2.80 38.66 -8.33
C HIS A 740 2.52 38.61 -9.84
N PRO A 741 3.25 37.77 -10.57
CA PRO A 741 3.29 37.81 -12.03
C PRO A 741 2.08 37.17 -12.70
N GLU A 742 1.22 36.45 -11.96
CA GLU A 742 0.04 35.78 -12.53
C GLU A 742 -1.19 35.81 -11.60
N ASN A 743 -2.35 35.69 -12.21
CA ASN A 743 -3.63 35.45 -11.57
C ASN A 743 -4.38 34.37 -12.33
N ARG A 744 -4.87 33.32 -11.67
CA ARG A 744 -5.79 32.36 -12.25
C ARG A 744 -7.24 32.82 -12.01
N LEU A 745 -7.99 33.00 -13.09
CA LEU A 745 -9.40 33.31 -13.07
C LEU A 745 -10.18 32.00 -13.28
N TRP A 746 -11.18 31.77 -12.44
CA TRP A 746 -12.15 30.69 -12.66
C TRP A 746 -13.37 31.27 -13.38
N VAL A 747 -13.79 30.60 -14.45
CA VAL A 747 -14.97 30.92 -15.23
C VAL A 747 -16.04 29.90 -14.93
N THR A 748 -17.21 30.36 -14.50
CA THR A 748 -18.40 29.55 -14.21
C THR A 748 -19.61 30.15 -14.90
N ILE A 749 -20.66 29.37 -15.03
CA ILE A 749 -21.88 29.74 -15.72
C ILE A 749 -23.05 29.83 -14.75
N ASP A 750 -23.77 30.94 -14.80
CA ASP A 750 -25.05 31.13 -14.10
C ASP A 750 -26.17 30.52 -14.97
N TRP A 751 -26.40 29.23 -14.73
CA TRP A 751 -27.29 28.40 -15.55
C TRP A 751 -28.75 28.86 -15.55
N ASP A 752 -29.17 29.64 -14.55
CA ASP A 752 -30.53 30.16 -14.46
C ASP A 752 -30.78 31.32 -15.46
N ARG A 753 -29.69 31.98 -15.87
CA ARG A 753 -29.72 33.13 -16.82
C ARG A 753 -29.41 32.75 -18.26
N VAL A 754 -28.82 31.57 -18.48
CA VAL A 754 -28.50 31.12 -19.85
C VAL A 754 -29.80 30.84 -20.62
N PRO A 755 -29.96 31.36 -21.83
CA PRO A 755 -31.07 31.00 -22.68
C PRO A 755 -31.19 29.52 -22.93
N LYS A 756 -32.39 28.94 -22.78
CA LYS A 756 -32.70 27.53 -23.00
C LYS A 756 -33.45 27.35 -24.30
N GLY A 757 -33.19 26.23 -24.98
CA GLY A 757 -33.93 25.83 -26.16
C GLY A 757 -33.11 25.78 -27.44
N GLU A 758 -33.76 25.90 -28.57
CA GLU A 758 -33.12 25.89 -29.89
C GLU A 758 -32.23 27.11 -30.05
N ASN A 759 -30.96 26.89 -30.28
CA ASN A 759 -30.02 27.95 -30.57
C ASN A 759 -29.93 28.16 -32.07
N LYS A 760 -29.73 29.40 -32.47
CA LYS A 760 -29.54 29.74 -33.86
C LYS A 760 -28.32 29.04 -34.44
N LYS A 761 -28.36 28.72 -35.73
CA LYS A 761 -27.24 28.18 -36.52
C LYS A 761 -26.13 29.21 -36.65
N GLU A 762 -25.42 29.51 -35.58
CA GLU A 762 -24.21 30.33 -35.63
C GLU A 762 -22.98 29.41 -35.65
N ALA A 763 -21.95 29.81 -36.38
CA ALA A 763 -20.70 29.07 -36.41
C ALA A 763 -20.15 28.94 -35.00
N PRO A 764 -19.86 27.73 -34.53
CA PRO A 764 -19.36 27.55 -33.20
C PRO A 764 -17.94 28.10 -33.06
N LEU A 765 -17.64 28.59 -31.87
CA LEU A 765 -16.31 28.98 -31.48
C LEU A 765 -15.66 27.75 -30.77
N GLY A 766 -14.55 27.26 -31.33
CA GLY A 766 -13.74 26.21 -30.68
C GLY A 766 -13.79 24.82 -31.32
N HIS A 767 -12.91 23.96 -30.86
CA HIS A 767 -12.64 22.61 -31.38
C HIS A 767 -13.75 21.59 -31.14
N ASP A 768 -14.43 21.68 -30.00
CA ASP A 768 -15.36 20.67 -29.53
C ASP A 768 -16.73 20.75 -30.20
N TYR A 769 -16.91 21.67 -31.09
CA TYR A 769 -18.22 21.90 -31.77
C TYR A 769 -18.64 20.75 -32.68
N GLN A 770 -17.69 19.93 -33.13
CA GLN A 770 -18.00 18.79 -34.00
C GLN A 770 -18.75 17.69 -33.26
N LEU A 771 -18.53 17.62 -31.94
CA LEU A 771 -19.10 16.58 -31.07
C LEU A 771 -20.42 17.00 -30.40
N ILE A 772 -20.81 18.26 -30.50
CA ILE A 772 -22.07 18.79 -29.95
C ILE A 772 -22.85 19.47 -31.05
N PRO A 773 -24.11 19.12 -31.25
CA PRO A 773 -24.91 19.76 -32.30
C PRO A 773 -24.90 21.28 -32.20
N PRO A 774 -24.53 22.00 -33.25
CA PRO A 774 -24.40 23.48 -33.20
C PRO A 774 -25.68 24.21 -32.79
N SER A 775 -26.82 23.62 -33.06
CA SER A 775 -28.15 24.16 -32.73
C SER A 775 -28.43 24.36 -31.25
N TYR A 776 -27.60 23.75 -30.35
CA TYR A 776 -27.79 23.80 -28.91
C TYR A 776 -26.75 24.66 -28.16
N LYS A 777 -25.88 25.33 -28.89
CA LYS A 777 -24.86 26.23 -28.32
C LYS A 777 -25.30 27.67 -28.22
N VAL A 778 -24.95 28.32 -27.09
CA VAL A 778 -25.05 29.78 -26.93
C VAL A 778 -23.63 30.31 -26.77
N ASN A 779 -23.27 31.29 -27.60
CA ASN A 779 -21.94 31.85 -27.64
C ASN A 779 -21.93 33.26 -27.04
N SER A 780 -20.88 33.57 -26.32
CA SER A 780 -20.54 34.90 -25.81
C SER A 780 -19.03 35.00 -25.59
N ALA A 781 -18.56 35.99 -24.85
CA ALA A 781 -17.15 36.21 -24.65
C ALA A 781 -16.84 36.91 -23.32
N ILE A 782 -15.55 36.89 -22.95
CA ILE A 782 -14.96 37.74 -21.91
C ILE A 782 -13.95 38.67 -22.58
N GLY A 783 -14.16 39.96 -22.52
CA GLY A 783 -13.19 40.98 -23.00
C GLY A 783 -12.15 41.25 -21.95
N PHE A 784 -10.89 41.25 -22.33
CA PHE A 784 -9.75 41.68 -21.52
C PHE A 784 -9.20 42.98 -22.05
N GLU A 785 -8.82 43.90 -21.15
CA GLU A 785 -8.17 45.17 -21.50
C GLU A 785 -6.96 45.42 -20.61
N ALA A 786 -5.81 45.74 -21.19
CA ALA A 786 -4.58 46.10 -20.49
C ALA A 786 -3.75 47.04 -21.35
N ASN A 787 -3.29 48.18 -20.81
CA ASN A 787 -2.51 49.19 -21.50
C ASN A 787 -3.15 49.70 -22.83
N GLY A 788 -4.49 49.68 -22.93
CA GLY A 788 -5.21 50.07 -24.15
C GLY A 788 -5.34 48.98 -25.21
N GLU A 789 -4.68 47.84 -25.02
CA GLU A 789 -4.86 46.65 -25.87
C GLU A 789 -6.09 45.86 -25.40
N LYS A 790 -6.84 45.31 -26.36
CA LYS A 790 -8.06 44.54 -26.12
C LYS A 790 -7.95 43.18 -26.74
N THR A 791 -8.25 42.14 -25.91
CA THR A 791 -8.33 40.75 -26.32
C THR A 791 -9.66 40.15 -25.89
N THR A 792 -10.21 39.25 -26.65
CA THR A 792 -11.50 38.59 -26.34
C THR A 792 -11.35 37.10 -26.28
N ILE A 793 -11.84 36.50 -25.20
CA ILE A 793 -11.87 35.04 -25.00
C ILE A 793 -13.30 34.54 -25.21
N GLY A 794 -13.48 33.64 -26.17
CA GLY A 794 -14.77 33.00 -26.46
C GLY A 794 -15.26 32.09 -25.35
N VAL A 795 -16.57 32.16 -25.07
CA VAL A 795 -17.26 31.30 -24.10
C VAL A 795 -18.49 30.70 -24.79
N SER A 796 -18.53 29.38 -24.92
CA SER A 796 -19.66 28.64 -25.48
C SER A 796 -20.30 27.77 -24.42
N VAL A 797 -21.63 27.73 -24.38
CA VAL A 797 -22.39 26.87 -23.48
C VAL A 797 -23.33 25.95 -24.25
N PHE A 798 -23.42 24.70 -23.80
CA PHE A 798 -24.39 23.72 -24.28
C PHE A 798 -25.51 23.63 -23.24
N ASN A 799 -26.70 24.23 -23.59
CA ASN A 799 -27.82 24.31 -22.67
C ASN A 799 -29.14 23.92 -23.37
N PRO A 800 -29.24 22.70 -23.90
CA PRO A 800 -30.47 22.24 -24.56
C PRO A 800 -31.57 21.93 -23.54
N LYS A 801 -32.80 21.82 -24.05
CA LYS A 801 -33.95 21.37 -23.28
C LYS A 801 -34.40 20.00 -23.77
N PHE A 802 -33.88 18.93 -23.11
CA PHE A 802 -34.28 17.54 -23.38
C PHE A 802 -35.24 17.04 -22.31
N LYS A 803 -36.48 16.74 -22.72
CA LYS A 803 -37.49 16.14 -21.84
C LYS A 803 -36.99 14.82 -21.22
N ALA A 804 -36.17 14.08 -21.94
CA ALA A 804 -35.61 12.81 -21.48
C ALA A 804 -34.63 12.95 -20.31
N LEU A 805 -34.05 14.14 -20.07
CA LEU A 805 -33.12 14.44 -19.00
C LEU A 805 -33.78 15.14 -17.80
N GLU A 806 -35.09 15.48 -17.92
CA GLU A 806 -35.86 15.93 -16.75
C GLU A 806 -35.95 14.79 -15.73
N ASN A 807 -35.42 14.98 -14.53
CA ASN A 807 -35.33 13.95 -13.45
C ASN A 807 -34.45 12.73 -13.76
N TYR A 808 -33.58 12.80 -14.77
CA TYR A 808 -32.62 11.76 -15.05
C TYR A 808 -31.53 11.71 -13.95
N LYS A 809 -31.18 10.49 -13.55
CA LYS A 809 -30.14 10.21 -12.55
C LYS A 809 -29.17 9.18 -13.10
N GLY A 810 -28.26 9.60 -13.88
CA GLY A 810 -27.25 8.76 -14.51
C GLY A 810 -26.09 9.59 -14.98
N PHE A 811 -25.32 9.05 -15.89
CA PHE A 811 -24.20 9.75 -16.50
C PHE A 811 -24.63 10.43 -17.80
N VAL A 812 -23.98 11.50 -18.16
CA VAL A 812 -24.31 12.24 -19.39
C VAL A 812 -23.02 12.51 -20.17
N GLU A 813 -23.13 12.49 -21.49
CA GLU A 813 -22.02 12.86 -22.35
C GLU A 813 -21.58 14.31 -22.11
N ASP A 814 -20.28 14.51 -21.96
CA ASP A 814 -19.63 15.81 -21.90
C ASP A 814 -18.50 15.87 -22.94
N LYS A 815 -18.58 16.78 -23.89
CA LYS A 815 -17.53 17.01 -24.91
C LYS A 815 -17.12 15.73 -25.66
N GLY A 816 -18.05 14.79 -25.91
CA GLY A 816 -17.79 13.56 -26.63
C GLY A 816 -17.21 12.43 -25.79
N PHE A 817 -17.38 12.44 -24.47
CA PHE A 817 -17.09 11.30 -23.59
C PHE A 817 -18.10 11.18 -22.45
N VAL A 818 -18.18 9.99 -21.86
CA VAL A 818 -18.90 9.72 -20.60
C VAL A 818 -17.93 9.07 -19.63
N SER A 819 -17.69 9.71 -18.48
CA SER A 819 -16.78 9.22 -17.44
C SER A 819 -17.54 8.76 -16.19
N MET A 820 -17.19 7.59 -15.65
CA MET A 820 -17.90 6.91 -14.57
C MET A 820 -16.91 6.33 -13.58
N ASN A 821 -17.12 6.55 -12.28
CA ASN A 821 -16.45 5.77 -11.25
C ASN A 821 -17.19 4.45 -11.04
N ALA A 822 -16.45 3.36 -10.86
CA ALA A 822 -17.02 2.01 -10.80
C ALA A 822 -18.05 1.84 -9.68
N GLU A 823 -17.86 2.50 -8.54
CA GLU A 823 -18.75 2.43 -7.38
C GLU A 823 -20.10 3.16 -7.58
N ASN A 824 -20.20 3.99 -8.61
CA ASN A 824 -21.40 4.80 -8.87
C ASN A 824 -22.38 4.14 -9.86
N PHE A 825 -22.39 2.80 -9.90
CA PHE A 825 -23.32 2.03 -10.71
C PHE A 825 -24.79 2.40 -10.44
N THR A 826 -25.62 2.32 -11.47
CA THR A 826 -27.07 2.57 -11.34
C THR A 826 -27.79 1.36 -10.73
N ARG A 827 -27.36 0.15 -11.11
CA ARG A 827 -27.94 -1.12 -10.62
C ARG A 827 -26.82 -2.17 -10.45
N ARG A 828 -27.02 -3.06 -9.49
CA ARG A 828 -26.17 -4.22 -9.25
C ARG A 828 -27.03 -5.47 -9.23
N LYS A 829 -26.65 -6.49 -10.01
CA LYS A 829 -27.26 -7.81 -9.97
C LYS A 829 -26.31 -8.79 -9.27
N LYS A 830 -26.85 -9.58 -8.38
CA LYS A 830 -26.12 -10.68 -7.74
C LYS A 830 -26.05 -11.86 -8.72
N GLY A 831 -24.88 -12.51 -8.84
CA GLY A 831 -24.72 -13.78 -9.52
C GLY A 831 -25.14 -14.97 -8.66
N SER A 832 -25.02 -16.18 -9.20
CA SER A 832 -25.31 -17.42 -8.48
C SER A 832 -24.37 -17.66 -7.29
N GLU A 833 -23.09 -17.28 -7.40
CA GLU A 833 -22.04 -17.57 -6.42
C GLU A 833 -21.30 -16.33 -5.94
N ALA A 834 -21.41 -15.21 -6.64
CA ALA A 834 -20.66 -14.00 -6.35
C ALA A 834 -21.54 -12.74 -6.38
N VAL A 835 -21.02 -11.66 -5.80
CA VAL A 835 -21.62 -10.33 -5.82
C VAL A 835 -20.53 -9.27 -5.90
N TRP A 836 -20.76 -8.21 -6.68
CA TRP A 836 -19.90 -7.05 -6.67
C TRP A 836 -20.07 -6.27 -5.36
N GLU A 837 -18.99 -5.98 -4.67
CA GLU A 837 -18.96 -5.14 -3.46
C GLU A 837 -18.05 -3.94 -3.69
N THR A 838 -18.35 -2.85 -2.98
CA THR A 838 -17.49 -1.66 -2.99
C THR A 838 -16.47 -1.75 -1.88
N LEU A 839 -15.20 -1.54 -2.21
CA LEU A 839 -14.08 -1.45 -1.29
C LEU A 839 -13.58 0.00 -1.26
N GLU A 840 -13.42 0.57 -0.07
CA GLU A 840 -12.95 1.94 0.13
C GLU A 840 -11.46 1.96 0.50
N GLY A 841 -10.79 3.09 0.23
CA GLY A 841 -9.39 3.32 0.58
C GLY A 841 -8.38 2.98 -0.52
N ILE A 842 -8.85 2.58 -1.69
CA ILE A 842 -8.02 2.24 -2.86
C ILE A 842 -8.69 2.76 -4.13
N GLY A 843 -7.94 2.88 -5.23
CA GLY A 843 -8.40 3.39 -6.52
C GLY A 843 -8.28 4.91 -6.66
N TYR A 844 -8.52 5.40 -7.85
CA TYR A 844 -8.39 6.83 -8.18
C TYR A 844 -9.49 7.68 -7.53
N SER A 845 -10.72 7.15 -7.47
CA SER A 845 -11.81 7.77 -6.72
C SER A 845 -11.72 7.56 -5.20
N ASN A 846 -10.82 6.70 -4.73
CA ASN A 846 -10.72 6.12 -3.38
C ASN A 846 -11.72 4.98 -3.11
N LYS A 847 -12.34 4.44 -4.17
CA LYS A 847 -13.25 3.29 -4.10
C LYS A 847 -13.12 2.46 -5.37
N ILE A 848 -13.27 1.16 -5.23
CA ILE A 848 -13.31 0.21 -6.35
C ILE A 848 -14.49 -0.74 -6.20
N CYS A 849 -14.84 -1.45 -7.28
CA CYS A 849 -15.75 -2.59 -7.24
C CYS A 849 -14.98 -3.89 -7.42
N LEU A 850 -15.20 -4.84 -6.52
CA LEU A 850 -14.57 -6.16 -6.45
C LEU A 850 -15.63 -7.23 -6.29
N ALA A 851 -15.55 -8.31 -7.08
CA ALA A 851 -16.48 -9.45 -6.94
C ALA A 851 -16.04 -10.39 -5.81
N LEU A 852 -16.95 -10.69 -4.89
CA LEU A 852 -16.71 -11.56 -3.73
C LEU A 852 -17.67 -12.75 -3.71
N PRO A 853 -17.25 -13.92 -3.19
CA PRO A 853 -15.94 -14.23 -2.65
C PRO A 853 -14.85 -14.34 -3.74
N ARG A 854 -13.59 -14.06 -3.38
CA ARG A 854 -12.43 -14.14 -4.28
C ARG A 854 -12.17 -15.56 -4.81
N THR A 855 -12.76 -16.57 -4.17
CA THR A 855 -12.69 -17.98 -4.54
C THR A 855 -13.85 -18.44 -5.42
N ALA A 856 -14.68 -17.51 -5.93
CA ALA A 856 -15.73 -17.84 -6.89
C ALA A 856 -15.14 -18.46 -8.17
N ALA A 857 -15.91 -19.29 -8.84
CA ALA A 857 -15.45 -19.93 -10.08
C ALA A 857 -15.44 -18.94 -11.26
N SER A 858 -14.44 -19.09 -12.13
CA SER A 858 -14.40 -18.43 -13.44
C SER A 858 -15.48 -19.04 -14.36
N ARG A 859 -15.96 -18.23 -15.31
CA ARG A 859 -16.95 -18.67 -16.31
C ARG A 859 -16.40 -18.40 -17.71
N GLU A 860 -16.57 -19.39 -18.61
CA GLU A 860 -16.03 -19.33 -19.98
C GLU A 860 -17.10 -19.08 -21.05
N ASN A 861 -18.33 -19.47 -20.78
CA ASN A 861 -19.40 -19.39 -21.75
C ASN A 861 -20.21 -18.10 -21.60
N LEU A 862 -20.34 -17.29 -22.66
CA LEU A 862 -21.06 -16.04 -22.65
C LEU A 862 -22.50 -16.14 -22.16
N SER A 863 -23.21 -17.18 -22.54
CA SER A 863 -24.61 -17.38 -22.10
C SER A 863 -24.68 -17.66 -20.58
N ASP A 864 -23.70 -18.39 -20.04
CA ASP A 864 -23.59 -18.65 -18.61
C ASP A 864 -23.16 -17.38 -17.85
N ILE A 865 -22.24 -16.59 -18.42
CA ILE A 865 -21.83 -15.30 -17.85
C ILE A 865 -23.05 -14.37 -17.71
N ILE A 866 -23.83 -14.19 -18.77
CA ILE A 866 -25.02 -13.31 -18.77
C ILE A 866 -26.06 -13.78 -17.75
N ALA A 867 -26.27 -15.09 -17.65
CA ALA A 867 -27.30 -15.68 -16.78
C ALA A 867 -26.90 -15.71 -15.30
N ASN A 868 -25.66 -16.06 -14.99
CA ASN A 868 -25.23 -16.47 -13.66
C ASN A 868 -24.13 -15.63 -13.02
N SER A 869 -23.40 -14.78 -13.78
CA SER A 869 -22.42 -13.88 -13.20
C SER A 869 -23.04 -12.63 -12.55
N PRO A 870 -22.42 -12.09 -11.50
CA PRO A 870 -22.83 -10.79 -10.97
C PRO A 870 -22.51 -9.70 -11.99
N SER A 871 -23.39 -8.69 -12.10
CA SER A 871 -23.18 -7.55 -13.00
C SER A 871 -23.38 -6.20 -12.34
N LEU A 872 -22.66 -5.21 -12.87
CA LEU A 872 -22.85 -3.78 -12.63
C LEU A 872 -23.47 -3.16 -13.87
N GLU A 873 -24.44 -2.27 -13.69
CA GLU A 873 -25.11 -1.57 -14.78
C GLU A 873 -25.03 -0.05 -14.53
N TYR A 874 -24.67 0.70 -15.58
CA TYR A 874 -24.52 2.15 -15.58
C TYR A 874 -25.42 2.76 -16.62
N ASP A 875 -26.42 3.54 -16.22
CA ASP A 875 -27.27 4.27 -17.16
C ASP A 875 -26.55 5.56 -17.59
N PHE A 876 -26.45 5.77 -18.89
CA PHE A 876 -25.83 6.97 -19.45
C PHE A 876 -26.68 7.54 -20.60
N TYR A 877 -26.48 8.81 -20.90
CA TYR A 877 -27.19 9.53 -21.99
C TYR A 877 -26.14 10.16 -22.91
N THR A 878 -26.29 9.93 -24.23
CA THR A 878 -25.42 10.50 -25.24
C THR A 878 -26.14 11.50 -26.12
N PHE A 879 -25.42 12.49 -26.62
CA PHE A 879 -25.87 13.44 -27.65
C PHE A 879 -25.34 13.03 -29.01
N ASN A 880 -24.27 12.25 -29.03
CA ASN A 880 -23.66 11.67 -30.23
C ASN A 880 -23.84 10.15 -30.24
N PHE A 881 -23.61 9.53 -31.39
CA PHE A 881 -23.73 8.09 -31.60
C PHE A 881 -22.74 7.59 -32.64
N GLY A 882 -22.52 6.31 -32.71
CA GLY A 882 -21.58 5.67 -33.63
C GLY A 882 -20.72 4.64 -32.95
N GLU A 883 -19.59 4.29 -33.54
CA GLU A 883 -18.56 3.46 -32.89
C GLU A 883 -17.88 4.27 -31.79
N VAL A 884 -17.73 3.66 -30.64
CA VAL A 884 -17.14 4.25 -29.45
C VAL A 884 -16.07 3.35 -28.84
N ASP A 885 -15.07 3.93 -28.20
CA ASP A 885 -14.12 3.19 -27.39
C ASP A 885 -14.62 3.15 -25.94
N VAL A 886 -14.84 1.94 -25.40
CA VAL A 886 -15.12 1.73 -23.98
C VAL A 886 -13.83 1.36 -23.30
N ASN A 887 -13.28 2.30 -22.54
CA ASN A 887 -12.04 2.14 -21.79
C ASN A 887 -12.38 1.76 -20.34
N VAL A 888 -11.89 0.60 -19.89
CA VAL A 888 -12.10 0.12 -18.53
C VAL A 888 -10.79 0.17 -17.79
N GLN A 889 -10.77 0.90 -16.68
CA GLN A 889 -9.66 0.95 -15.76
C GLN A 889 -9.91 0.02 -14.59
N ALA A 890 -8.97 -0.90 -14.37
CA ALA A 890 -8.92 -1.78 -13.21
C ALA A 890 -7.62 -1.53 -12.45
N ILE A 891 -7.58 -1.88 -11.16
CA ILE A 891 -6.34 -1.99 -10.41
C ILE A 891 -5.54 -3.15 -11.02
N PRO A 892 -4.22 -3.01 -11.23
CA PRO A 892 -3.40 -4.10 -11.74
C PRO A 892 -3.54 -5.34 -10.86
N THR A 893 -3.67 -6.50 -11.47
CA THR A 893 -3.72 -7.78 -10.77
C THR A 893 -3.27 -8.89 -11.72
N HIS A 894 -3.02 -10.07 -11.19
CA HIS A 894 -2.63 -11.24 -11.96
C HIS A 894 -3.64 -12.36 -11.77
N ALA A 895 -3.69 -13.29 -12.74
CA ALA A 895 -4.46 -14.51 -12.63
C ALA A 895 -4.05 -15.32 -11.39
N PHE A 896 -5.01 -15.88 -10.67
CA PHE A 896 -4.73 -16.53 -9.38
C PHE A 896 -3.85 -17.78 -9.53
N TYR A 897 -3.96 -18.50 -10.63
CA TYR A 897 -3.12 -19.67 -10.95
C TYR A 897 -3.11 -19.91 -12.47
N GLY A 898 -2.21 -20.76 -12.94
CA GLY A 898 -2.14 -21.12 -14.37
C GLY A 898 -3.47 -21.65 -14.90
N GLY A 899 -3.92 -21.11 -16.04
CA GLY A 899 -5.20 -21.43 -16.66
C GLY A 899 -6.39 -20.61 -16.16
N SER A 900 -6.25 -19.73 -15.16
CA SER A 900 -7.25 -18.70 -14.85
C SER A 900 -6.92 -17.38 -15.57
N GLY A 901 -7.87 -16.45 -15.62
CA GLY A 901 -7.71 -15.14 -16.26
C GLY A 901 -7.95 -13.99 -15.30
N VAL A 902 -7.96 -12.77 -15.84
CA VAL A 902 -8.33 -11.53 -15.15
C VAL A 902 -9.31 -10.79 -16.05
N ARG A 903 -10.51 -11.38 -16.25
CA ARG A 903 -11.43 -10.96 -17.29
C ARG A 903 -12.77 -10.44 -16.75
N CYS A 904 -13.32 -9.48 -17.44
CA CYS A 904 -14.74 -9.13 -17.35
C CYS A 904 -15.38 -9.16 -18.75
N ALA A 905 -16.70 -9.15 -18.83
CA ALA A 905 -17.44 -9.03 -20.07
C ALA A 905 -18.23 -7.72 -20.07
N ILE A 906 -18.29 -7.02 -21.21
CA ILE A 906 -18.86 -5.69 -21.31
C ILE A 906 -19.80 -5.59 -22.52
N ALA A 907 -20.97 -4.96 -22.35
CA ALA A 907 -21.86 -4.64 -23.44
C ALA A 907 -22.58 -3.31 -23.21
N ILE A 908 -22.87 -2.61 -24.28
CA ILE A 908 -23.82 -1.49 -24.28
C ILE A 908 -25.19 -2.05 -24.71
N ASP A 909 -26.22 -1.77 -23.92
CA ASP A 909 -27.60 -2.19 -24.08
C ASP A 909 -27.74 -3.73 -24.19
N ASP A 910 -28.28 -4.23 -25.28
CA ASP A 910 -28.48 -5.66 -25.51
C ASP A 910 -27.52 -6.24 -26.56
N ALA A 911 -26.38 -5.55 -26.78
CA ALA A 911 -25.33 -6.08 -27.65
C ALA A 911 -24.69 -7.33 -27.03
N GLU A 912 -24.05 -8.17 -27.85
CA GLU A 912 -23.30 -9.32 -27.40
C GLU A 912 -22.09 -8.85 -26.57
N PRO A 913 -21.89 -9.38 -25.36
CA PRO A 913 -20.77 -8.96 -24.51
C PRO A 913 -19.41 -9.27 -25.12
N VAL A 914 -18.49 -8.32 -25.01
CA VAL A 914 -17.08 -8.45 -25.41
C VAL A 914 -16.24 -8.74 -24.17
N LEU A 915 -15.34 -9.73 -24.25
CA LEU A 915 -14.41 -10.04 -23.17
C LEU A 915 -13.28 -9.02 -23.13
N VAL A 916 -12.98 -8.56 -21.93
CA VAL A 916 -11.84 -7.68 -21.62
C VAL A 916 -10.91 -8.43 -20.69
N ASP A 917 -9.65 -8.63 -21.10
CA ASP A 917 -8.63 -9.31 -20.31
C ASP A 917 -7.55 -8.33 -19.87
N PHE A 918 -7.36 -8.21 -18.55
CA PHE A 918 -6.35 -7.36 -17.92
C PHE A 918 -5.03 -8.08 -17.69
N GLN A 919 -4.92 -9.36 -18.03
CA GLN A 919 -3.69 -10.11 -17.83
C GLN A 919 -2.53 -9.52 -18.63
N THR A 920 -1.38 -9.36 -17.98
CA THR A 920 -0.15 -8.88 -18.60
C THR A 920 0.95 -9.93 -18.47
N LEU A 921 1.81 -10.00 -19.50
CA LEU A 921 3.05 -10.77 -19.39
C LEU A 921 3.97 -10.10 -18.37
N GLY A 922 4.56 -10.90 -17.51
CA GLY A 922 5.45 -10.40 -16.47
C GLY A 922 6.62 -9.59 -17.05
N ARG A 923 6.83 -8.38 -16.50
CA ARG A 923 7.89 -7.45 -16.90
C ARG A 923 7.79 -6.92 -18.35
N SER A 924 6.63 -7.07 -19.01
CA SER A 924 6.33 -6.40 -20.28
C SER A 924 6.24 -4.87 -20.10
N ASP A 925 6.28 -4.13 -21.19
CA ASP A 925 6.14 -2.67 -21.13
C ASP A 925 4.75 -2.26 -20.62
N GLU A 926 3.70 -3.00 -20.98
CA GLU A 926 2.37 -2.80 -20.44
C GLU A 926 2.34 -2.98 -18.92
N TRP A 927 2.92 -4.08 -18.40
CA TRP A 927 3.01 -4.29 -16.96
C TRP A 927 3.76 -3.14 -16.26
N LYS A 928 4.88 -2.66 -16.83
CA LYS A 928 5.62 -1.51 -16.28
C LYS A 928 4.75 -0.27 -16.14
N GLN A 929 3.98 0.04 -17.21
CA GLN A 929 3.05 1.17 -17.18
C GLN A 929 1.97 0.99 -16.11
N ASN A 930 1.38 -0.18 -16.05
CA ASN A 930 0.31 -0.50 -15.10
C ASN A 930 0.77 -0.31 -13.64
N VAL A 931 1.93 -0.83 -13.26
CA VAL A 931 2.43 -0.72 -11.88
C VAL A 931 2.90 0.70 -11.52
N LEU A 932 3.38 1.48 -12.50
CA LEU A 932 3.75 2.89 -12.27
C LEU A 932 2.53 3.78 -12.02
N LYS A 933 1.40 3.47 -12.66
CA LYS A 933 0.14 4.19 -12.52
C LYS A 933 -0.80 3.58 -11.48
N ASN A 934 -0.53 2.36 -11.00
CA ASN A 934 -1.50 1.54 -10.25
C ASN A 934 -2.85 1.44 -10.98
N ALA A 935 -2.82 1.38 -12.30
CA ALA A 935 -3.99 1.31 -13.18
C ALA A 935 -3.67 0.47 -14.42
N SER A 936 -4.56 -0.46 -14.73
CA SER A 936 -4.56 -1.22 -15.98
C SER A 936 -5.76 -0.78 -16.80
N VAL A 937 -5.54 -0.27 -18.00
CA VAL A 937 -6.61 0.22 -18.88
C VAL A 937 -6.69 -0.68 -20.11
N LYS A 938 -7.89 -1.19 -20.37
CA LYS A 938 -8.20 -1.95 -21.58
C LYS A 938 -9.34 -1.29 -22.33
N SER A 939 -9.26 -1.28 -23.66
CA SER A 939 -10.24 -0.64 -24.54
C SER A 939 -10.95 -1.69 -25.40
N THR A 940 -12.25 -1.49 -25.62
CA THR A 940 -13.04 -2.28 -26.56
C THR A 940 -13.87 -1.37 -27.46
N LYS A 941 -14.04 -1.77 -28.71
CA LYS A 941 -14.96 -1.10 -29.65
C LYS A 941 -16.40 -1.56 -29.37
N GLN A 942 -17.30 -0.61 -29.20
CA GLN A 942 -18.73 -0.82 -29.01
C GLN A 942 -19.52 0.09 -29.94
N ILE A 943 -20.83 -0.09 -30.02
CA ILE A 943 -21.71 0.75 -30.85
C ILE A 943 -22.77 1.39 -29.97
N VAL A 944 -22.85 2.72 -30.03
CA VAL A 944 -24.01 3.48 -29.56
C VAL A 944 -24.88 3.75 -30.81
N ASP A 945 -26.02 3.09 -30.91
CA ASP A 945 -26.83 3.03 -32.13
C ASP A 945 -27.55 4.34 -32.44
N LYS A 946 -27.82 5.16 -31.46
CA LYS A 946 -28.50 6.45 -31.54
C LYS A 946 -28.15 7.38 -30.39
N ALA A 947 -28.40 8.66 -30.50
CA ALA A 947 -28.39 9.58 -29.38
C ALA A 947 -29.55 9.28 -28.41
N GLY A 948 -29.28 9.28 -27.09
CA GLY A 948 -30.32 9.01 -26.12
C GLY A 948 -29.83 8.25 -24.89
N LYS A 949 -30.74 7.54 -24.25
CA LYS A 949 -30.44 6.72 -23.07
C LYS A 949 -29.90 5.36 -23.45
N HIS A 950 -28.85 4.94 -22.77
CA HIS A 950 -28.17 3.67 -22.90
C HIS A 950 -27.84 3.09 -21.54
N THR A 951 -27.45 1.81 -21.50
CA THR A 951 -26.96 1.12 -20.29
C THR A 951 -25.69 0.36 -20.63
N LEU A 952 -24.59 0.70 -19.97
CA LEU A 952 -23.38 -0.11 -19.97
C LEU A 952 -23.54 -1.21 -18.92
N LYS A 953 -23.23 -2.45 -19.29
CA LYS A 953 -23.29 -3.63 -18.42
C LYS A 953 -21.90 -4.25 -18.34
N ILE A 954 -21.45 -4.59 -17.11
CA ILE A 954 -20.16 -5.24 -16.84
C ILE A 954 -20.42 -6.49 -16.01
N TRP A 955 -20.04 -7.66 -16.50
CA TRP A 955 -20.17 -8.95 -15.81
C TRP A 955 -18.80 -9.45 -15.36
N MET A 956 -18.75 -10.10 -14.20
CA MET A 956 -17.61 -10.88 -13.78
C MET A 956 -17.45 -12.12 -14.70
N VAL A 957 -16.25 -12.30 -15.22
CA VAL A 957 -15.81 -13.55 -15.87
C VAL A 957 -14.90 -14.30 -14.91
N ASP A 958 -13.85 -13.64 -14.44
CA ASP A 958 -12.96 -14.17 -13.41
C ASP A 958 -13.11 -13.38 -12.10
N PRO A 959 -13.00 -14.03 -10.93
CA PRO A 959 -12.89 -13.32 -9.67
C PRO A 959 -11.53 -12.59 -9.59
N GLY A 960 -11.45 -11.51 -8.81
CA GLY A 960 -10.22 -10.75 -8.60
C GLY A 960 -10.05 -9.54 -9.49
N VAL A 961 -10.89 -9.31 -10.47
CA VAL A 961 -10.94 -8.01 -11.18
C VAL A 961 -11.41 -6.92 -10.23
N MET A 962 -10.60 -5.88 -10.09
CA MET A 962 -10.85 -4.72 -9.26
C MET A 962 -11.16 -3.51 -10.13
N LEU A 963 -12.44 -3.29 -10.45
CA LEU A 963 -12.88 -2.19 -11.31
C LEU A 963 -12.78 -0.85 -10.60
N ASP A 964 -12.14 0.14 -11.23
CA ASP A 964 -11.92 1.48 -10.70
C ASP A 964 -12.75 2.55 -11.45
N GLN A 965 -12.54 2.68 -12.75
CA GLN A 965 -13.24 3.69 -13.56
C GLN A 965 -13.60 3.14 -14.94
N VAL A 966 -14.60 3.74 -15.60
CA VAL A 966 -14.96 3.46 -16.99
C VAL A 966 -15.11 4.76 -17.74
N LEU A 967 -14.57 4.82 -18.96
CA LEU A 967 -14.69 5.94 -19.88
C LEU A 967 -15.22 5.45 -21.23
N ILE A 968 -16.38 5.97 -21.65
CA ILE A 968 -16.89 5.80 -23.00
C ILE A 968 -16.44 7.01 -23.81
N ASP A 969 -15.58 6.79 -24.78
CA ASP A 969 -15.06 7.83 -25.66
C ASP A 969 -15.78 7.83 -27.01
N LEU A 970 -16.48 8.92 -27.28
CA LEU A 970 -17.13 9.21 -28.57
C LEU A 970 -16.24 10.09 -29.49
N GLY A 971 -14.93 10.15 -29.19
CA GLY A 971 -13.92 10.93 -29.92
C GLY A 971 -13.57 12.27 -29.30
N GLY A 972 -13.96 12.50 -28.04
CA GLY A 972 -13.72 13.77 -27.33
C GLY A 972 -12.75 13.72 -26.18
N TRP A 973 -12.33 12.53 -25.79
CA TRP A 973 -11.33 12.39 -24.73
C TRP A 973 -9.96 12.90 -25.19
N LYS A 974 -9.31 13.65 -24.31
CA LYS A 974 -7.93 14.11 -24.47
C LYS A 974 -7.05 13.40 -23.46
N ASP A 975 -5.84 13.03 -23.87
CA ASP A 975 -4.89 12.32 -23.01
C ASP A 975 -4.66 13.07 -21.70
N SER A 976 -4.81 12.33 -20.63
CA SER A 976 -4.61 12.77 -19.23
C SER A 976 -4.06 11.62 -18.40
N TYR A 977 -3.46 11.96 -17.26
CA TYR A 977 -2.94 10.94 -16.36
C TYR A 977 -4.05 10.10 -15.74
N ALA A 978 -5.07 10.76 -15.22
CA ALA A 978 -6.31 10.16 -14.74
C ALA A 978 -7.41 10.29 -15.80
N PHE A 979 -8.45 9.48 -15.72
CA PHE A 979 -9.65 9.71 -16.52
C PHE A 979 -10.28 11.07 -16.17
N PRO A 980 -11.01 11.69 -17.09
CA PRO A 980 -11.73 12.94 -16.83
C PRO A 980 -12.64 12.82 -15.60
N PRO A 981 -12.98 13.96 -14.96
CA PRO A 981 -13.95 13.96 -13.88
C PRO A 981 -15.27 13.28 -14.28
N GLU A 982 -15.88 12.61 -13.32
CA GLU A 982 -17.15 11.89 -13.53
C GLU A 982 -18.24 12.79 -14.09
N THR A 983 -18.97 12.30 -15.11
CA THR A 983 -20.02 13.04 -15.80
C THR A 983 -21.43 12.71 -15.27
N LYS A 984 -21.54 12.43 -13.97
CA LYS A 984 -22.81 12.09 -13.29
C LYS A 984 -23.69 13.33 -13.08
N MET A 985 -25.01 13.25 -13.42
CA MET A 985 -25.99 14.27 -13.15
C MET A 985 -26.45 14.30 -11.68
#